data_ec10ce20bd60c16dfdca3359e139e548
#
_entry.id   ec10ce20bd60c16dfdca3359e139e548
#
_cell.length_a   1.000
_cell.length_b   1.000
_cell.length_c   1.000
_cell.angle_alpha   90.00
_cell.angle_beta   90.00
_cell.angle_gamma   90.00
#
_symmetry.space_group_name_H-M   'P 1'
#
loop_
_entity.id
_entity.type
_entity.pdbx_description
1 polymer ?
#
loop_
_entity_poly.entity_id
_entity_poly.type
_entity_poly.pdbx_seq_one_letter_code
_entity_poly.pdbx_strand_id
1 'polypeptide(L)'
;MERRLDLRLLAPVAVAWLATALAGLLADPTAVWAGSALALAVALLLIAPGRRSPRPGGPRRLVALTLALTSLLLLACAAQRSIRCAGPVADLARSQAVVTMSGTLTADPRPLTSTTQRGGPVVVVRIHVTTVVGRGVRTSVQTPVLVIGPASVWGALGWNDDVELVARLAPAEPGDDVVAVARPLGPPRVTGGPGLVLDAAATVRERNREATEHVWHDARGLVPALVVGDTSRTPQDLTEAMLATGLSHLSAVSGTNVTLVVAAAVWVCGLLGVRRRWRPLVAVLVLATFVTVARPEPSVIRAAVMGAVGLLALSTSRRRAGVPVLAGAVVGLLVWDPWLARSYGFALSSVATLGLLVLVRPWGAVIAAGLPRRLAWLGPIIAVPLAAQAVCAPLVVPLEGSVSVIAVVANLLAAPFVAPATIAGVAVATLAVAWPAAAAVLAWTAAVPAQAIAGVARRCAEAPIVAIPWGDSAWHAVALAGLTAAGIVTIPWAWHRGRTRPAVAAAVVLVAAGISAPTRAIAWPPPGWLLVACDVGQGDGLVVNSGPGRAVVVDTGPDPELIDECLGRLRIEAVDLVVLTHFHADHVDGLDGVLADRPVAEIRGSPVRDPPGEAEAVARLAATTRTRIGELRAGQRLEVGSVTADVWWPAREIDAGSVANNGSVVLTLHVGGVSFLLAGDIEREAAAAVSREVQRDPARWGAIDVLKVAHHGSGNRDDRLLDHISGRLALISVGAGNDYAHPAPSTLAALDARGFAVHRTDLEGDLAVVSRDGEIRVVSR
;
A
#
# COMPACT_ATOMS: atom_id res chain seq x y z
N MET A 1 -13.93 -4.64 42.94
CA MET A 1 -15.12 -4.91 42.09
C MET A 1 -14.75 -4.57 40.65
N GLU A 2 -14.28 -5.55 39.90
CA GLU A 2 -13.88 -5.37 38.49
C GLU A 2 -15.10 -4.94 37.64
N ARG A 3 -15.00 -3.75 37.08
CA ARG A 3 -16.06 -3.17 36.23
C ARG A 3 -15.99 -3.82 34.86
N ARG A 4 -16.85 -4.80 34.57
CA ARG A 4 -16.97 -5.47 33.27
C ARG A 4 -17.32 -4.43 32.17
N LEU A 5 -16.56 -4.43 31.07
CA LEU A 5 -16.86 -3.67 29.86
C LEU A 5 -18.16 -4.22 29.24
N ASP A 6 -18.98 -3.31 28.69
CA ASP A 6 -20.18 -3.74 27.94
C ASP A 6 -19.77 -4.04 26.48
N LEU A 7 -19.61 -5.32 26.16
CA LEU A 7 -19.20 -5.82 24.84
C LEU A 7 -20.39 -6.31 24.00
N ARG A 8 -21.64 -6.11 24.44
CA ARG A 8 -22.83 -6.69 23.81
C ARG A 8 -23.06 -6.20 22.39
N LEU A 9 -22.61 -4.99 22.04
CA LEU A 9 -22.76 -4.41 20.72
C LEU A 9 -21.64 -4.81 19.73
N LEU A 10 -20.52 -5.40 20.19
CA LEU A 10 -19.40 -5.72 19.31
C LEU A 10 -19.78 -6.73 18.22
N ALA A 11 -20.37 -7.87 18.61
CA ALA A 11 -20.76 -8.89 17.64
C ALA A 11 -21.82 -8.38 16.64
N PRO A 12 -22.91 -7.71 17.05
CA PRO A 12 -23.86 -7.10 16.14
C PRO A 12 -23.23 -6.13 15.13
N VAL A 13 -22.37 -5.24 15.60
CA VAL A 13 -21.72 -4.24 14.71
C VAL A 13 -20.70 -4.89 13.79
N ALA A 14 -19.91 -5.87 14.28
CA ALA A 14 -18.94 -6.59 13.46
C ALA A 14 -19.62 -7.37 12.32
N VAL A 15 -20.73 -8.07 12.61
CA VAL A 15 -21.51 -8.80 11.60
C VAL A 15 -22.11 -7.85 10.57
N ALA A 16 -22.73 -6.76 11.04
CA ALA A 16 -23.32 -5.77 10.15
C ALA A 16 -22.26 -5.07 9.27
N TRP A 17 -21.08 -4.77 9.83
CA TRP A 17 -19.95 -4.22 9.07
C TRP A 17 -19.48 -5.18 7.98
N LEU A 18 -19.22 -6.45 8.35
CA LEU A 18 -18.78 -7.47 7.41
C LEU A 18 -19.81 -7.67 6.27
N ALA A 19 -21.10 -7.74 6.61
CA ALA A 19 -22.17 -7.84 5.62
C ALA A 19 -22.16 -6.65 4.64
N THR A 20 -21.91 -5.42 5.14
CA THR A 20 -21.81 -4.21 4.30
C THR A 20 -20.57 -4.26 3.39
N ALA A 21 -19.42 -4.70 3.92
CA ALA A 21 -18.20 -4.84 3.14
C ALA A 21 -18.35 -5.85 2.00
N LEU A 22 -19.01 -7.00 2.27
CA LEU A 22 -19.30 -8.03 1.27
C LEU A 22 -20.35 -7.56 0.25
N ALA A 23 -21.38 -6.83 0.68
CA ALA A 23 -22.39 -6.27 -0.21
C ALA A 23 -21.79 -5.29 -1.23
N GLY A 24 -20.72 -4.57 -0.84
CA GLY A 24 -19.97 -3.71 -1.76
C GLY A 24 -19.38 -4.44 -2.97
N LEU A 25 -19.11 -5.74 -2.89
CA LEU A 25 -18.58 -6.56 -3.98
C LEU A 25 -19.65 -7.05 -4.97
N LEU A 26 -20.94 -7.02 -4.58
CA LEU A 26 -22.01 -7.50 -5.44
C LEU A 26 -22.22 -6.52 -6.60
N ALA A 27 -22.24 -7.01 -7.83
CA ALA A 27 -22.46 -6.17 -9.01
C ALA A 27 -23.88 -5.62 -9.05
N ASP A 28 -24.88 -6.42 -8.63
CA ASP A 28 -26.29 -6.10 -8.70
C ASP A 28 -26.82 -5.48 -7.37
N PRO A 29 -27.29 -4.23 -7.37
CA PRO A 29 -27.87 -3.60 -6.19
C PRO A 29 -29.17 -4.27 -5.73
N THR A 30 -29.88 -4.99 -6.60
CA THR A 30 -31.15 -5.65 -6.24
C THR A 30 -30.94 -6.75 -5.19
N ALA A 31 -29.83 -7.46 -5.25
CA ALA A 31 -29.45 -8.46 -4.24
C ALA A 31 -29.23 -7.82 -2.86
N VAL A 32 -28.67 -6.61 -2.81
CA VAL A 32 -28.44 -5.87 -1.55
C VAL A 32 -29.78 -5.38 -0.96
N TRP A 33 -30.72 -4.90 -1.82
CA TRP A 33 -32.08 -4.54 -1.40
C TRP A 33 -32.83 -5.75 -0.83
N ALA A 34 -32.79 -6.90 -1.53
CA ALA A 34 -33.43 -8.13 -1.09
C ALA A 34 -32.86 -8.64 0.25
N GLY A 35 -31.52 -8.60 0.41
CA GLY A 35 -30.83 -8.96 1.65
C GLY A 35 -31.22 -8.06 2.82
N SER A 36 -31.34 -6.75 2.59
CA SER A 36 -31.81 -5.79 3.61
C SER A 36 -33.24 -6.09 4.03
N ALA A 37 -34.16 -6.29 3.07
CA ALA A 37 -35.56 -6.58 3.37
C ALA A 37 -35.73 -7.92 4.13
N LEU A 38 -34.98 -8.95 3.73
CA LEU A 38 -34.99 -10.25 4.41
C LEU A 38 -34.49 -10.12 5.86
N ALA A 39 -33.36 -9.43 6.08
CA ALA A 39 -32.81 -9.21 7.40
C ALA A 39 -33.81 -8.47 8.31
N LEU A 40 -34.50 -7.45 7.77
CA LEU A 40 -35.52 -6.71 8.51
C LEU A 40 -36.71 -7.60 8.87
N ALA A 41 -37.23 -8.37 7.89
CA ALA A 41 -38.37 -9.25 8.11
C ALA A 41 -38.07 -10.28 9.21
N VAL A 42 -36.90 -10.92 9.17
CA VAL A 42 -36.48 -11.86 10.21
C VAL A 42 -36.29 -11.18 11.56
N ALA A 43 -35.72 -9.96 11.60
CA ALA A 43 -35.58 -9.18 12.83
C ALA A 43 -36.96 -8.90 13.46
N LEU A 44 -37.92 -8.47 12.68
CA LEU A 44 -39.31 -8.18 13.13
C LEU A 44 -40.00 -9.46 13.63
N LEU A 45 -39.84 -10.60 12.95
CA LEU A 45 -40.39 -11.89 13.39
C LEU A 45 -39.80 -12.32 14.74
N LEU A 46 -38.50 -12.04 14.97
CA LEU A 46 -37.85 -12.37 16.25
C LEU A 46 -38.30 -11.47 17.41
N ILE A 47 -38.75 -10.24 17.13
CA ILE A 47 -39.23 -9.27 18.12
C ILE A 47 -40.73 -9.41 18.33
N ALA A 48 -41.48 -9.97 17.40
CA ALA A 48 -42.93 -10.11 17.45
C ALA A 48 -43.37 -10.76 18.79
N PRO A 49 -44.43 -10.23 19.44
CA PRO A 49 -44.89 -10.73 20.73
C PRO A 49 -45.46 -12.15 20.60
N GLY A 50 -44.60 -13.12 20.97
CA GLY A 50 -45.05 -14.53 21.11
C GLY A 50 -45.60 -14.78 22.49
N ARG A 51 -46.35 -15.90 22.67
CA ARG A 51 -47.01 -16.32 23.91
C ARG A 51 -46.09 -16.42 25.16
N ARG A 52 -44.77 -16.24 25.03
CA ARG A 52 -43.80 -16.14 26.12
C ARG A 52 -42.94 -14.90 25.92
N SER A 53 -43.10 -13.92 26.77
CA SER A 53 -42.28 -12.70 26.80
C SER A 53 -40.80 -13.06 26.96
N PRO A 54 -39.89 -12.72 26.02
CA PRO A 54 -38.48 -13.04 26.16
C PRO A 54 -37.86 -12.22 27.30
N ARG A 55 -37.05 -12.89 28.15
CA ARG A 55 -36.31 -12.24 29.25
C ARG A 55 -35.46 -11.09 28.67
N PRO A 56 -35.37 -9.93 29.36
CA PRO A 56 -34.53 -8.82 28.90
C PRO A 56 -33.06 -9.31 28.82
N GLY A 57 -32.45 -9.20 27.61
CA GLY A 57 -31.07 -9.62 27.36
C GLY A 57 -30.87 -11.03 26.80
N GLY A 58 -31.93 -11.75 26.41
CA GLY A 58 -31.84 -13.09 25.83
C GLY A 58 -31.23 -13.10 24.39
N PRO A 59 -30.69 -14.27 23.93
CA PRO A 59 -30.01 -14.41 22.66
C PRO A 59 -30.86 -13.99 21.44
N ARG A 60 -32.21 -14.20 21.51
CA ARG A 60 -33.13 -13.76 20.45
C ARG A 60 -33.09 -12.24 20.20
N ARG A 61 -32.99 -11.42 21.26
CA ARG A 61 -32.89 -9.96 21.13
C ARG A 61 -31.56 -9.51 20.52
N LEU A 62 -30.46 -10.22 20.86
CA LEU A 62 -29.15 -9.95 20.29
C LEU A 62 -29.15 -10.25 18.78
N VAL A 63 -29.72 -11.39 18.37
CA VAL A 63 -29.87 -11.77 16.95
C VAL A 63 -30.75 -10.76 16.21
N ALA A 64 -31.89 -10.38 16.81
CA ALA A 64 -32.78 -9.37 16.21
C ALA A 64 -32.08 -8.02 16.04
N LEU A 65 -31.29 -7.58 17.03
CA LEU A 65 -30.49 -6.35 16.92
C LEU A 65 -29.42 -6.45 15.83
N THR A 66 -28.73 -7.60 15.74
CA THR A 66 -27.74 -7.85 14.66
C THR A 66 -28.39 -7.73 13.30
N LEU A 67 -29.53 -8.37 13.09
CA LEU A 67 -30.26 -8.34 11.82
C LEU A 67 -30.82 -6.95 11.50
N ALA A 68 -31.30 -6.21 12.50
CA ALA A 68 -31.78 -4.84 12.33
C ALA A 68 -30.64 -3.88 11.93
N LEU A 69 -29.46 -3.98 12.56
CA LEU A 69 -28.29 -3.22 12.18
C LEU A 69 -27.78 -3.60 10.79
N THR A 70 -27.74 -4.89 10.48
CA THR A 70 -27.36 -5.37 9.14
C THR A 70 -28.31 -4.84 8.06
N SER A 71 -29.64 -4.92 8.32
CA SER A 71 -30.64 -4.34 7.41
C SER A 71 -30.44 -2.84 7.21
N LEU A 72 -30.22 -2.08 8.27
CA LEU A 72 -29.99 -0.63 8.19
C LEU A 72 -28.78 -0.28 7.32
N LEU A 73 -27.64 -0.98 7.53
CA LEU A 73 -26.43 -0.74 6.78
C LEU A 73 -26.54 -1.19 5.32
N LEU A 74 -27.17 -2.33 5.06
CA LEU A 74 -27.45 -2.78 3.70
C LEU A 74 -28.41 -1.84 2.95
N LEU A 75 -29.43 -1.30 3.65
CA LEU A 75 -30.34 -0.29 3.11
C LEU A 75 -29.57 0.98 2.70
N ALA A 76 -28.72 1.48 3.58
CA ALA A 76 -27.87 2.63 3.29
C ALA A 76 -26.93 2.37 2.10
N CYS A 77 -26.32 1.18 2.04
CA CYS A 77 -25.46 0.76 0.94
C CYS A 77 -26.23 0.71 -0.39
N ALA A 78 -27.40 0.05 -0.42
CA ALA A 78 -28.24 -0.07 -1.60
C ALA A 78 -28.74 1.31 -2.09
N ALA A 79 -29.20 2.16 -1.18
CA ALA A 79 -29.69 3.51 -1.51
C ALA A 79 -28.59 4.38 -2.11
N GLN A 80 -27.44 4.48 -1.45
CA GLN A 80 -26.33 5.27 -1.95
C GLN A 80 -25.77 4.75 -3.27
N ARG A 81 -25.68 3.43 -3.42
CA ARG A 81 -25.25 2.81 -4.67
C ARG A 81 -26.23 3.13 -5.82
N SER A 82 -27.53 3.05 -5.54
CA SER A 82 -28.55 3.43 -6.54
C SER A 82 -28.41 4.87 -6.98
N ILE A 83 -28.09 5.79 -6.07
CA ILE A 83 -27.87 7.22 -6.37
C ILE A 83 -26.58 7.40 -7.18
N ARG A 84 -25.45 6.79 -6.77
CA ARG A 84 -24.14 6.95 -7.43
C ARG A 84 -24.13 6.35 -8.84
N CYS A 85 -24.83 5.22 -9.05
CA CYS A 85 -24.97 4.57 -10.36
C CYS A 85 -26.16 5.11 -11.19
N ALA A 86 -26.93 6.06 -10.65
CA ALA A 86 -28.00 6.69 -11.43
C ALA A 86 -27.40 7.54 -12.57
N GLY A 87 -27.85 7.28 -13.80
CA GLY A 87 -27.38 8.01 -14.97
C GLY A 87 -26.42 7.22 -15.86
N PRO A 88 -25.95 7.82 -16.96
CA PRO A 88 -25.25 7.13 -18.03
C PRO A 88 -23.76 6.87 -17.78
N VAL A 89 -23.18 7.33 -16.66
CA VAL A 89 -21.72 7.30 -16.45
C VAL A 89 -21.18 5.88 -16.46
N ALA A 90 -21.84 4.93 -15.80
CA ALA A 90 -21.42 3.52 -15.81
C ALA A 90 -21.48 2.90 -17.21
N ASP A 91 -22.48 3.23 -18.02
CA ASP A 91 -22.62 2.74 -19.39
C ASP A 91 -21.62 3.37 -20.34
N LEU A 92 -21.35 4.68 -20.18
CA LEU A 92 -20.32 5.41 -20.92
C LEU A 92 -18.92 4.88 -20.57
N ALA A 93 -18.68 4.52 -19.32
CA ALA A 93 -17.42 3.91 -18.89
C ALA A 93 -17.22 2.52 -19.50
N ARG A 94 -18.25 1.66 -19.49
CA ARG A 94 -18.19 0.34 -20.15
C ARG A 94 -17.92 0.42 -21.65
N SER A 95 -18.41 1.47 -22.32
CA SER A 95 -18.15 1.70 -23.73
C SER A 95 -16.89 2.54 -24.00
N GLN A 96 -16.08 2.83 -22.96
CA GLN A 96 -14.86 3.65 -23.05
C GLN A 96 -15.08 4.99 -23.78
N ALA A 97 -16.24 5.60 -23.58
CA ALA A 97 -16.64 6.80 -24.28
C ALA A 97 -15.78 8.02 -23.87
N VAL A 98 -15.57 8.93 -24.82
CA VAL A 98 -15.05 10.26 -24.54
C VAL A 98 -16.22 11.15 -24.15
N VAL A 99 -16.08 11.83 -23.03
CA VAL A 99 -17.14 12.66 -22.43
C VAL A 99 -16.58 14.00 -21.97
N THR A 100 -17.43 15.03 -21.93
CA THR A 100 -17.18 16.26 -21.19
C THR A 100 -17.86 16.16 -19.84
N MET A 101 -17.13 16.42 -18.77
CA MET A 101 -17.63 16.36 -17.39
C MET A 101 -17.39 17.65 -16.66
N SER A 102 -18.35 18.05 -15.81
CA SER A 102 -18.17 19.14 -14.85
C SER A 102 -18.43 18.59 -13.45
N GLY A 103 -17.61 18.98 -12.50
CA GLY A 103 -17.73 18.54 -11.11
C GLY A 103 -16.72 19.20 -10.19
N THR A 104 -16.81 18.86 -8.91
CA THR A 104 -16.03 19.46 -7.83
C THR A 104 -15.02 18.44 -7.27
N LEU A 105 -13.78 18.86 -7.01
CA LEU A 105 -12.76 18.02 -6.38
C LEU A 105 -13.16 17.69 -4.93
N THR A 106 -13.12 16.41 -4.59
CA THR A 106 -13.47 15.94 -3.23
C THR A 106 -12.27 15.73 -2.32
N ALA A 107 -11.06 15.78 -2.86
CA ALA A 107 -9.79 15.70 -2.12
C ALA A 107 -8.68 16.41 -2.89
N ASP A 108 -7.59 16.76 -2.20
CA ASP A 108 -6.38 17.28 -2.85
C ASP A 108 -5.76 16.19 -3.76
N PRO A 109 -5.09 16.58 -4.88
CA PRO A 109 -4.37 15.65 -5.74
C PRO A 109 -3.32 14.85 -4.97
N ARG A 110 -3.26 13.54 -5.21
CA ARG A 110 -2.26 12.66 -4.59
C ARG A 110 -1.32 12.11 -5.64
N PRO A 111 0.02 12.18 -5.42
CA PRO A 111 0.94 11.55 -6.34
C PRO A 111 0.69 10.03 -6.38
N LEU A 112 0.72 9.48 -7.60
CA LEU A 112 0.72 8.04 -7.80
C LEU A 112 2.20 7.60 -7.80
N THR A 113 2.57 6.74 -6.87
CA THR A 113 3.95 6.23 -6.70
C THR A 113 4.39 5.25 -7.79
N SER A 114 3.52 4.94 -8.76
CA SER A 114 3.88 4.09 -9.90
C SER A 114 4.80 4.85 -10.88
N THR A 115 6.06 4.47 -10.89
CA THR A 115 7.16 5.07 -11.67
C THR A 115 7.14 4.75 -13.17
N THR A 116 6.15 4.05 -13.68
CA THR A 116 6.17 3.44 -15.02
C THR A 116 5.34 4.14 -16.11
N GLN A 117 4.93 5.40 -15.95
CA GLN A 117 4.23 6.08 -17.04
C GLN A 117 5.11 7.09 -17.81
N ARG A 118 5.22 6.87 -19.12
CA ARG A 118 5.92 7.67 -20.16
C ARG A 118 5.49 9.16 -20.25
N GLY A 119 5.24 9.86 -19.14
CA GLY A 119 4.71 11.22 -19.18
C GLY A 119 5.05 12.11 -18.00
N GLY A 120 5.96 11.71 -17.14
CA GLY A 120 6.26 12.44 -15.90
C GLY A 120 5.33 12.05 -14.75
N PRO A 121 5.50 12.67 -13.57
CA PRO A 121 4.75 12.33 -12.38
C PRO A 121 3.24 12.50 -12.61
N VAL A 122 2.47 11.50 -12.17
CA VAL A 122 1.02 11.43 -12.33
C VAL A 122 0.36 11.61 -10.97
N VAL A 123 -0.79 12.28 -10.96
CA VAL A 123 -1.61 12.44 -9.75
C VAL A 123 -2.97 11.82 -9.95
N VAL A 124 -3.50 11.32 -8.85
CA VAL A 124 -4.87 10.83 -8.74
C VAL A 124 -5.72 11.90 -8.08
N VAL A 125 -6.84 12.22 -8.72
CA VAL A 125 -7.80 13.24 -8.27
C VAL A 125 -9.19 12.64 -8.22
N ARG A 126 -9.92 12.86 -7.12
CA ARG A 126 -11.33 12.45 -6.99
C ARG A 126 -12.25 13.61 -7.28
N ILE A 127 -13.17 13.42 -8.21
CA ILE A 127 -14.15 14.44 -8.61
C ILE A 127 -15.56 13.90 -8.36
N HIS A 128 -16.40 14.72 -7.75
CA HIS A 128 -17.83 14.50 -7.70
C HIS A 128 -18.47 15.16 -8.93
N VAL A 129 -18.78 14.34 -9.93
CA VAL A 129 -19.33 14.82 -11.20
C VAL A 129 -20.80 15.16 -11.04
N THR A 130 -21.15 16.41 -11.41
CA THR A 130 -22.51 16.94 -11.37
C THR A 130 -23.18 16.96 -12.74
N THR A 131 -22.38 17.05 -13.82
CA THR A 131 -22.89 17.06 -15.19
C THR A 131 -21.96 16.23 -16.08
N VAL A 132 -22.55 15.42 -16.95
CA VAL A 132 -21.82 14.68 -17.98
C VAL A 132 -22.50 14.91 -19.34
N VAL A 133 -21.67 15.17 -20.36
CA VAL A 133 -22.08 15.23 -21.76
C VAL A 133 -21.42 14.08 -22.49
N GLY A 134 -22.21 13.07 -22.85
CA GLY A 134 -21.77 11.91 -23.59
C GLY A 134 -22.70 11.62 -24.78
N ARG A 135 -22.12 11.27 -25.92
CA ARG A 135 -22.90 10.98 -27.15
C ARG A 135 -23.90 12.10 -27.53
N GLY A 136 -23.55 13.37 -27.25
CA GLY A 136 -24.38 14.54 -27.53
C GLY A 136 -25.51 14.80 -26.51
N VAL A 137 -25.66 13.98 -25.48
CA VAL A 137 -26.68 14.16 -24.44
C VAL A 137 -26.05 14.70 -23.16
N ARG A 138 -26.61 15.82 -22.65
CA ARG A 138 -26.22 16.38 -21.34
C ARG A 138 -27.13 15.82 -20.26
N THR A 139 -26.52 15.23 -19.23
CA THR A 139 -27.23 14.62 -18.11
C THR A 139 -26.69 15.15 -16.79
N SER A 140 -27.58 15.51 -15.86
CA SER A 140 -27.21 15.83 -14.48
C SER A 140 -27.07 14.52 -13.70
N VAL A 141 -25.95 14.37 -12.98
CA VAL A 141 -25.58 13.16 -12.23
C VAL A 141 -25.01 13.53 -10.87
N GLN A 142 -24.86 12.57 -9.98
CA GLN A 142 -24.13 12.72 -8.70
C GLN A 142 -23.20 11.51 -8.54
N THR A 143 -22.13 11.51 -9.30
CA THR A 143 -21.31 10.32 -9.50
C THR A 143 -19.85 10.60 -9.15
N PRO A 144 -19.25 9.85 -8.23
CA PRO A 144 -17.82 9.96 -7.95
C PRO A 144 -17.01 9.30 -9.08
N VAL A 145 -16.03 10.02 -9.61
CA VAL A 145 -15.12 9.58 -10.67
C VAL A 145 -13.68 9.82 -10.23
N LEU A 146 -12.80 8.86 -10.49
CA LEU A 146 -11.37 8.97 -10.28
C LEU A 146 -10.71 9.49 -11.55
N VAL A 147 -9.95 10.56 -11.47
CA VAL A 147 -9.17 11.11 -12.59
C VAL A 147 -7.70 10.80 -12.37
N ILE A 148 -7.03 10.27 -13.39
CA ILE A 148 -5.59 10.01 -13.39
C ILE A 148 -4.98 10.91 -14.45
N GLY A 149 -4.20 11.93 -14.02
CA GLY A 149 -3.68 12.93 -14.92
C GLY A 149 -2.27 13.43 -14.56
N PRO A 150 -1.58 14.15 -15.48
CA PRO A 150 -0.23 14.67 -15.26
C PRO A 150 -0.15 15.60 -14.06
N ALA A 151 0.83 15.42 -13.17
CA ALA A 151 1.02 16.24 -11.98
C ALA A 151 1.30 17.71 -12.33
N SER A 152 1.94 18.00 -13.47
CA SER A 152 2.22 19.36 -13.95
C SER A 152 0.96 20.21 -14.15
N VAL A 153 -0.18 19.57 -14.40
CA VAL A 153 -1.45 20.26 -14.68
C VAL A 153 -2.44 20.08 -13.52
N TRP A 154 -2.57 18.85 -13.03
CA TRP A 154 -3.55 18.49 -12.02
C TRP A 154 -3.07 18.73 -10.58
N GLY A 155 -1.75 18.78 -10.36
CA GLY A 155 -1.15 18.99 -9.04
C GLY A 155 -1.36 20.40 -8.45
N ALA A 156 -1.71 21.37 -9.29
CA ALA A 156 -1.99 22.75 -8.85
C ALA A 156 -3.42 22.95 -8.34
N LEU A 157 -4.31 21.98 -8.57
CA LEU A 157 -5.71 22.05 -8.12
C LEU A 157 -5.82 21.75 -6.64
N GLY A 158 -6.90 22.20 -6.01
CA GLY A 158 -7.18 21.99 -4.60
C GLY A 158 -8.55 21.40 -4.33
N TRP A 159 -8.75 20.97 -3.11
CA TRP A 159 -10.04 20.50 -2.64
C TRP A 159 -11.13 21.57 -2.83
N ASN A 160 -12.27 21.15 -3.40
CA ASN A 160 -13.44 21.96 -3.69
C ASN A 160 -13.28 22.94 -4.87
N ASP A 161 -12.25 22.75 -5.72
CA ASP A 161 -12.21 23.42 -7.01
C ASP A 161 -13.27 22.82 -7.94
N ASP A 162 -14.02 23.68 -8.62
CA ASP A 162 -14.94 23.27 -9.67
C ASP A 162 -14.20 23.21 -11.01
N VAL A 163 -14.28 22.06 -11.67
CA VAL A 163 -13.56 21.83 -12.92
C VAL A 163 -14.47 21.28 -14.01
N GLU A 164 -14.13 21.65 -15.23
CA GLU A 164 -14.66 21.05 -16.45
C GLU A 164 -13.51 20.40 -17.23
N LEU A 165 -13.70 19.15 -17.64
CA LEU A 165 -12.69 18.38 -18.35
C LEU A 165 -13.29 17.50 -19.42
N VAL A 166 -12.48 17.20 -20.46
CA VAL A 166 -12.77 16.18 -21.47
C VAL A 166 -11.90 14.97 -21.15
N ALA A 167 -12.53 13.81 -20.98
CA ALA A 167 -11.82 12.60 -20.61
C ALA A 167 -12.41 11.36 -21.28
N ARG A 168 -11.59 10.33 -21.43
CA ARG A 168 -12.03 8.99 -21.75
C ARG A 168 -12.34 8.25 -20.47
N LEU A 169 -13.52 7.68 -20.36
CA LEU A 169 -13.93 6.89 -19.22
C LEU A 169 -13.51 5.43 -19.39
N ALA A 170 -13.21 4.80 -18.27
CA ALA A 170 -13.05 3.35 -18.11
C ALA A 170 -13.88 2.88 -16.91
N PRO A 171 -14.34 1.62 -16.86
CA PRO A 171 -15.06 1.09 -15.70
C PRO A 171 -14.11 1.03 -14.48
N ALA A 172 -14.64 1.35 -13.30
CA ALA A 172 -13.95 1.11 -12.04
C ALA A 172 -14.04 -0.38 -11.65
N GLU A 173 -13.17 -0.81 -10.76
CA GLU A 173 -13.21 -2.18 -10.24
C GLU A 173 -14.44 -2.43 -9.35
N PRO A 174 -14.93 -3.68 -9.30
CA PRO A 174 -16.04 -4.03 -8.42
C PRO A 174 -15.70 -3.75 -6.95
N GLY A 175 -16.50 -2.87 -6.33
CA GLY A 175 -16.32 -2.50 -4.94
C GLY A 175 -15.54 -1.22 -4.67
N ASP A 176 -15.05 -0.54 -5.70
CA ASP A 176 -14.47 0.78 -5.58
C ASP A 176 -15.50 1.81 -5.09
N ASP A 177 -15.00 2.86 -4.46
CA ASP A 177 -15.82 3.99 -4.01
C ASP A 177 -16.14 4.98 -5.15
N VAL A 178 -15.66 4.72 -6.37
CA VAL A 178 -15.92 5.47 -7.59
C VAL A 178 -16.67 4.60 -8.60
N VAL A 179 -17.35 5.24 -9.55
CA VAL A 179 -18.15 4.54 -10.60
C VAL A 179 -17.35 4.36 -11.88
N ALA A 180 -16.41 5.26 -12.13
CA ALA A 180 -15.56 5.24 -13.32
C ALA A 180 -14.17 5.83 -13.03
N VAL A 181 -13.21 5.41 -13.85
CA VAL A 181 -11.89 6.03 -13.94
C VAL A 181 -11.85 6.88 -15.21
N ALA A 182 -11.35 8.10 -15.12
CA ALA A 182 -11.26 9.05 -16.21
C ALA A 182 -9.80 9.36 -16.54
N ARG A 183 -9.44 9.24 -17.81
CA ARG A 183 -8.13 9.67 -18.35
C ARG A 183 -8.36 10.97 -19.15
N PRO A 184 -7.89 12.13 -18.64
CA PRO A 184 -8.10 13.41 -19.29
C PRO A 184 -7.36 13.47 -20.63
N LEU A 185 -8.00 14.07 -21.63
CA LEU A 185 -7.44 14.30 -22.97
C LEU A 185 -6.80 15.68 -23.12
N GLY A 186 -6.89 16.51 -22.08
CA GLY A 186 -6.32 17.86 -22.04
C GLY A 186 -6.37 18.44 -20.63
N PRO A 187 -5.88 19.67 -20.44
CA PRO A 187 -5.92 20.33 -19.15
C PRO A 187 -7.37 20.61 -18.72
N PRO A 188 -7.68 20.50 -17.41
CA PRO A 188 -8.99 20.89 -16.90
C PRO A 188 -9.17 22.40 -16.96
N ARG A 189 -10.41 22.83 -17.17
CA ARG A 189 -10.79 24.23 -17.03
C ARG A 189 -11.37 24.44 -15.64
N VAL A 190 -10.72 25.27 -14.84
CA VAL A 190 -11.27 25.67 -13.54
C VAL A 190 -12.43 26.62 -13.78
N THR A 191 -13.62 26.27 -13.29
CA THR A 191 -14.87 27.03 -13.49
C THR A 191 -15.34 27.75 -12.23
N GLY A 192 -14.84 27.32 -11.07
CA GLY A 192 -15.11 27.93 -9.77
C GLY A 192 -14.04 27.51 -8.76
N GLY A 193 -13.91 28.28 -7.70
CA GLY A 193 -13.00 27.98 -6.58
C GLY A 193 -13.77 27.71 -5.29
N PRO A 194 -13.05 27.28 -4.25
CA PRO A 194 -13.60 27.09 -2.93
C PRO A 194 -14.21 28.40 -2.40
N GLY A 195 -15.31 28.31 -1.66
CA GLY A 195 -15.93 29.50 -1.05
C GLY A 195 -15.12 30.07 0.12
N LEU A 196 -15.43 31.24 0.59
CA LEU A 196 -14.68 32.03 1.59
C LEU A 196 -14.16 31.22 2.80
N VAL A 197 -14.94 30.28 3.32
CA VAL A 197 -14.54 29.47 4.48
C VAL A 197 -13.42 28.48 4.12
N LEU A 198 -13.47 27.90 2.93
CA LEU A 198 -12.50 26.94 2.47
C LEU A 198 -11.22 27.65 1.99
N ASP A 199 -11.35 28.86 1.41
CA ASP A 199 -10.22 29.72 1.10
C ASP A 199 -9.45 30.12 2.36
N ALA A 200 -10.19 30.49 3.43
CA ALA A 200 -9.59 30.78 4.72
C ALA A 200 -8.86 29.54 5.28
N ALA A 201 -9.42 28.34 5.15
CA ALA A 201 -8.76 27.10 5.57
C ALA A 201 -7.50 26.80 4.74
N ALA A 202 -7.54 27.01 3.43
CA ALA A 202 -6.39 26.89 2.54
C ALA A 202 -5.29 27.90 2.91
N THR A 203 -5.68 29.15 3.21
CA THR A 203 -4.77 30.18 3.71
C THR A 203 -4.07 29.77 5.01
N VAL A 204 -4.80 29.19 5.97
CA VAL A 204 -4.19 28.67 7.22
C VAL A 204 -3.13 27.61 6.92
N ARG A 205 -3.41 26.69 5.99
CA ARG A 205 -2.45 25.63 5.59
C ARG A 205 -1.21 26.23 4.94
N GLU A 206 -1.39 27.17 4.01
CA GLU A 206 -0.27 27.82 3.32
C GLU A 206 0.59 28.63 4.30
N ARG A 207 -0.03 29.44 5.16
CA ARG A 207 0.68 30.20 6.19
C ARG A 207 1.44 29.30 7.17
N ASN A 208 0.88 28.12 7.49
CA ASN A 208 1.57 27.13 8.31
C ASN A 208 2.81 26.54 7.58
N ARG A 209 2.71 26.28 6.27
CA ARG A 209 3.83 25.86 5.42
C ARG A 209 4.93 26.92 5.35
N GLU A 210 4.55 28.18 5.11
CA GLU A 210 5.48 29.31 5.07
C GLU A 210 6.20 29.49 6.43
N ALA A 211 5.48 29.41 7.54
CA ALA A 211 6.04 29.56 8.88
C ALA A 211 7.06 28.44 9.23
N THR A 212 6.92 27.26 8.63
CA THR A 212 7.82 26.13 8.85
C THR A 212 8.93 26.00 7.81
N GLU A 213 9.04 26.91 6.85
CA GLU A 213 10.02 26.79 5.75
C GLU A 213 11.48 26.85 6.21
N HIS A 214 11.75 27.58 7.26
CA HIS A 214 13.12 27.84 7.75
C HIS A 214 13.61 26.89 8.83
N VAL A 215 12.81 25.90 9.22
CA VAL A 215 13.23 24.88 10.20
C VAL A 215 13.92 23.69 9.50
N TRP A 216 14.43 22.73 10.28
CA TRP A 216 15.12 21.54 9.74
C TRP A 216 14.28 20.79 8.70
N HIS A 217 14.97 20.20 7.75
CA HIS A 217 14.38 19.56 6.56
C HIS A 217 13.22 18.59 6.90
N ASP A 218 13.43 17.65 7.82
CA ASP A 218 12.40 16.70 8.24
C ASP A 218 11.25 17.40 9.00
N ALA A 219 11.59 18.31 9.92
CA ALA A 219 10.59 19.03 10.71
C ALA A 219 9.71 19.94 9.84
N ARG A 220 10.27 20.53 8.77
CA ARG A 220 9.55 21.37 7.79
C ARG A 220 8.37 20.62 7.15
N GLY A 221 8.54 19.33 6.84
CA GLY A 221 7.46 18.48 6.33
C GLY A 221 6.57 17.93 7.45
N LEU A 222 7.18 17.49 8.56
CA LEU A 222 6.46 16.75 9.59
C LEU A 222 5.57 17.63 10.48
N VAL A 223 5.93 18.90 10.74
CA VAL A 223 5.07 19.80 11.55
C VAL A 223 3.73 20.07 10.87
N PRO A 224 3.63 20.47 9.58
CA PRO A 224 2.35 20.59 8.89
C PRO A 224 1.58 19.27 8.82
N ALA A 225 2.27 18.14 8.63
CA ALA A 225 1.64 16.82 8.61
C ALA A 225 0.96 16.48 9.95
N LEU A 226 1.66 16.68 11.07
CA LEU A 226 1.13 16.43 12.41
C LEU A 226 -0.04 17.35 12.80
N VAL A 227 -0.07 18.59 12.31
CA VAL A 227 -1.04 19.61 12.72
C VAL A 227 -2.29 19.62 11.86
N VAL A 228 -2.11 19.70 10.54
CA VAL A 228 -3.20 19.87 9.57
C VAL A 228 -3.28 18.75 8.53
N GLY A 229 -2.50 17.68 8.71
CA GLY A 229 -2.46 16.53 7.78
C GLY A 229 -1.84 16.85 6.43
N ASP A 230 -1.01 17.86 6.35
CA ASP A 230 -0.36 18.27 5.11
C ASP A 230 0.99 17.59 4.95
N THR A 231 1.01 16.50 4.19
CA THR A 231 2.21 15.70 3.92
C THR A 231 2.96 16.13 2.66
N SER A 232 2.52 17.19 1.96
CA SER A 232 3.06 17.61 0.66
C SER A 232 4.56 17.93 0.67
N ARG A 233 5.12 18.29 1.82
CA ARG A 233 6.55 18.62 2.01
C ARG A 233 7.31 17.61 2.86
N THR A 234 6.68 16.46 3.19
CA THR A 234 7.37 15.39 3.91
C THR A 234 8.33 14.68 2.97
N PRO A 235 9.63 14.55 3.30
CA PRO A 235 10.58 13.83 2.46
C PRO A 235 10.16 12.38 2.24
N GLN A 236 10.44 11.85 1.05
CA GLN A 236 10.01 10.50 0.70
C GLN A 236 10.71 9.46 1.57
N ASP A 237 12.03 9.57 1.77
CA ASP A 237 12.83 8.71 2.63
C ASP A 237 12.35 8.71 4.09
N LEU A 238 11.85 9.87 4.60
CA LEU A 238 11.21 9.93 5.91
C LEU A 238 9.86 9.21 5.91
N THR A 239 9.08 9.35 4.83
CA THR A 239 7.79 8.65 4.69
C THR A 239 7.98 7.15 4.71
N GLU A 240 8.97 6.62 4.00
CA GLU A 240 9.35 5.20 3.98
C GLU A 240 9.84 4.72 5.36
N ALA A 241 10.72 5.49 6.02
CA ALA A 241 11.17 5.19 7.38
C ALA A 241 9.99 5.16 8.37
N MET A 242 9.02 6.07 8.26
CA MET A 242 7.82 6.08 9.09
C MET A 242 6.89 4.90 8.80
N LEU A 243 6.79 4.47 7.54
CA LEU A 243 6.02 3.29 7.16
C LEU A 243 6.65 2.03 7.77
N ALA A 244 7.93 1.78 7.53
CA ALA A 244 8.67 0.63 8.03
C ALA A 244 8.62 0.50 9.57
N THR A 245 8.59 1.64 10.28
CA THR A 245 8.54 1.69 11.75
C THR A 245 7.13 1.79 12.33
N GLY A 246 6.08 1.72 11.50
CA GLY A 246 4.68 1.82 11.93
C GLY A 246 4.30 3.18 12.53
N LEU A 247 5.05 4.25 12.20
CA LEU A 247 4.79 5.63 12.62
C LEU A 247 3.97 6.43 11.59
N SER A 248 3.62 5.86 10.44
CA SER A 248 2.86 6.50 9.36
C SER A 248 1.52 7.09 9.83
N HIS A 249 0.89 6.52 10.85
CA HIS A 249 -0.33 7.04 11.45
C HIS A 249 -0.15 8.41 12.15
N LEU A 250 1.08 8.85 12.42
CA LEU A 250 1.39 10.17 12.99
C LEU A 250 1.35 11.27 11.91
N SER A 251 1.71 10.97 10.65
CA SER A 251 1.62 11.91 9.53
C SER A 251 0.17 12.18 9.09
N ALA A 252 -0.76 11.30 9.46
CA ALA A 252 -2.18 11.53 9.32
C ALA A 252 -2.76 12.18 10.58
N VAL A 253 -3.75 13.06 10.43
CA VAL A 253 -4.42 13.64 11.59
C VAL A 253 -5.08 12.56 12.44
N SER A 254 -4.61 12.44 13.67
CA SER A 254 -5.03 11.40 14.61
C SER A 254 -6.17 11.90 15.54
N GLY A 255 -6.92 10.94 16.10
CA GLY A 255 -7.91 11.26 17.14
C GLY A 255 -7.31 11.94 18.39
N THR A 256 -6.00 11.70 18.65
CA THR A 256 -5.26 12.36 19.72
C THR A 256 -5.10 13.85 19.43
N ASN A 257 -4.79 14.23 18.18
CA ASN A 257 -4.64 15.63 17.77
C ASN A 257 -5.98 16.37 17.94
N VAL A 258 -7.08 15.77 17.50
CA VAL A 258 -8.45 16.31 17.72
C VAL A 258 -8.71 16.52 19.21
N THR A 259 -8.41 15.53 20.04
CA THR A 259 -8.62 15.59 21.48
C THR A 259 -7.77 16.70 22.15
N LEU A 260 -6.52 16.84 21.75
CA LEU A 260 -5.61 17.87 22.25
C LEU A 260 -6.11 19.28 21.89
N VAL A 261 -6.52 19.50 20.64
CA VAL A 261 -7.04 20.80 20.16
C VAL A 261 -8.32 21.19 20.91
N VAL A 262 -9.27 20.24 21.03
CA VAL A 262 -10.53 20.48 21.77
C VAL A 262 -10.27 20.69 23.25
N ALA A 263 -9.36 19.92 23.87
CA ALA A 263 -9.03 20.10 25.29
C ALA A 263 -8.34 21.45 25.55
N ALA A 264 -7.42 21.87 24.66
CA ALA A 264 -6.77 23.17 24.73
C ALA A 264 -7.81 24.31 24.61
N ALA A 265 -8.75 24.21 23.65
CA ALA A 265 -9.83 25.20 23.49
C ALA A 265 -10.74 25.30 24.72
N VAL A 266 -11.14 24.17 25.31
CA VAL A 266 -11.95 24.14 26.54
C VAL A 266 -11.16 24.68 27.72
N TRP A 267 -9.87 24.46 27.81
CA TRP A 267 -8.99 25.02 28.83
C TRP A 267 -8.88 26.55 28.69
N VAL A 268 -8.63 27.05 27.48
CA VAL A 268 -8.63 28.51 27.17
C VAL A 268 -9.96 29.15 27.52
N CYS A 269 -11.10 28.52 27.19
CA CYS A 269 -12.42 28.95 27.63
C CYS A 269 -12.51 29.07 29.16
N GLY A 270 -11.80 28.18 29.88
CA GLY A 270 -11.72 28.27 31.34
C GLY A 270 -11.00 29.51 31.84
N LEU A 271 -9.83 29.81 31.21
CA LEU A 271 -9.04 31.02 31.52
C LEU A 271 -9.76 32.31 31.20
N LEU A 272 -10.50 32.35 30.06
CA LEU A 272 -11.27 33.50 29.61
C LEU A 272 -12.61 33.67 30.35
N GLY A 273 -12.92 32.84 31.36
CA GLY A 273 -14.14 32.92 32.13
C GLY A 273 -15.40 32.55 31.36
N VAL A 274 -15.31 31.85 30.22
CA VAL A 274 -16.47 31.39 29.45
C VAL A 274 -17.37 30.52 30.33
N ARG A 275 -18.66 30.88 30.43
CA ARG A 275 -19.64 30.15 31.23
C ARG A 275 -19.68 28.66 30.81
N ARG A 276 -19.70 27.74 31.75
CA ARG A 276 -19.60 26.29 31.53
C ARG A 276 -20.60 25.73 30.50
N ARG A 277 -21.79 26.35 30.39
CA ARG A 277 -22.84 25.98 29.42
C ARG A 277 -22.45 26.21 27.95
N TRP A 278 -21.54 27.16 27.67
CA TRP A 278 -21.11 27.52 26.30
C TRP A 278 -19.87 26.74 25.84
N ARG A 279 -19.11 26.12 26.78
CA ARG A 279 -17.88 25.38 26.45
C ARG A 279 -18.12 24.23 25.47
N PRO A 280 -19.23 23.43 25.56
CA PRO A 280 -19.50 22.41 24.55
C PRO A 280 -19.74 22.99 23.16
N LEU A 281 -20.41 24.15 23.04
CA LEU A 281 -20.62 24.81 21.74
C LEU A 281 -19.29 25.27 21.14
N VAL A 282 -18.41 25.89 21.95
CA VAL A 282 -17.08 26.28 21.50
C VAL A 282 -16.27 25.05 21.08
N ALA A 283 -16.35 23.95 21.83
CA ALA A 283 -15.67 22.69 21.47
C ALA A 283 -16.14 22.13 20.12
N VAL A 284 -17.44 22.16 19.85
CA VAL A 284 -17.99 21.72 18.55
C VAL A 284 -17.57 22.68 17.43
N LEU A 285 -17.57 23.99 17.66
CA LEU A 285 -17.13 24.97 16.66
C LEU A 285 -15.63 24.79 16.33
N VAL A 286 -14.78 24.63 17.35
CA VAL A 286 -13.35 24.38 17.18
C VAL A 286 -13.12 23.05 16.43
N LEU A 287 -13.89 22.01 16.76
CA LEU A 287 -13.85 20.75 16.07
C LEU A 287 -14.21 20.86 14.58
N ALA A 288 -15.31 21.60 14.28
CA ALA A 288 -15.73 21.85 12.90
C ALA A 288 -14.67 22.64 12.12
N THR A 289 -14.12 23.71 12.71
CA THR A 289 -13.02 24.47 12.10
C THR A 289 -11.79 23.60 11.87
N PHE A 290 -11.42 22.78 12.86
CA PHE A 290 -10.28 21.87 12.72
C PHE A 290 -10.47 20.86 11.59
N VAL A 291 -11.67 20.26 11.47
CA VAL A 291 -11.99 19.32 10.37
C VAL A 291 -11.88 20.01 9.00
N THR A 292 -12.35 21.27 8.91
CA THR A 292 -12.27 22.04 7.66
C THR A 292 -10.82 22.35 7.27
N VAL A 293 -9.97 22.75 8.23
CA VAL A 293 -8.55 23.05 8.00
C VAL A 293 -7.75 21.78 7.71
N ALA A 294 -8.00 20.69 8.44
CA ALA A 294 -7.31 19.42 8.27
C ALA A 294 -7.76 18.65 7.01
N ARG A 295 -8.81 19.12 6.31
CA ARG A 295 -9.55 18.44 5.24
C ARG A 295 -10.44 17.30 5.78
N PRO A 296 -11.58 17.00 5.17
CA PRO A 296 -12.51 15.96 5.60
C PRO A 296 -12.05 14.56 5.17
N GLU A 297 -10.80 14.21 5.45
CA GLU A 297 -10.34 12.85 5.23
C GLU A 297 -11.07 11.84 6.12
N PRO A 298 -11.21 10.57 5.71
CA PRO A 298 -11.91 9.53 6.49
C PRO A 298 -11.38 9.38 7.92
N SER A 299 -10.08 9.59 8.14
CA SER A 299 -9.43 9.58 9.46
C SER A 299 -9.87 10.72 10.35
N VAL A 300 -9.98 11.92 9.78
CA VAL A 300 -10.36 13.15 10.47
C VAL A 300 -11.84 13.15 10.83
N ILE A 301 -12.72 12.78 9.87
CA ILE A 301 -14.18 12.68 10.09
C ILE A 301 -14.47 11.68 11.22
N ARG A 302 -13.81 10.54 11.21
CA ARG A 302 -13.94 9.51 12.23
C ARG A 302 -13.51 10.01 13.62
N ALA A 303 -12.35 10.66 13.70
CA ALA A 303 -11.87 11.26 14.93
C ALA A 303 -12.84 12.34 15.45
N ALA A 304 -13.41 13.15 14.56
CA ALA A 304 -14.39 14.17 14.88
C ALA A 304 -15.70 13.57 15.43
N VAL A 305 -16.23 12.53 14.77
CA VAL A 305 -17.45 11.84 15.23
C VAL A 305 -17.23 11.17 16.58
N MET A 306 -16.10 10.46 16.76
CA MET A 306 -15.75 9.85 18.05
C MET A 306 -15.57 10.91 19.14
N GLY A 307 -14.93 12.03 18.83
CA GLY A 307 -14.76 13.16 19.75
C GLY A 307 -16.10 13.78 20.14
N ALA A 308 -16.99 14.03 19.17
CA ALA A 308 -18.33 14.58 19.42
C ALA A 308 -19.19 13.65 20.28
N VAL A 309 -19.21 12.34 19.97
CA VAL A 309 -19.94 11.34 20.77
C VAL A 309 -19.32 11.20 22.16
N GLY A 310 -17.99 11.30 22.28
CA GLY A 310 -17.28 11.33 23.56
C GLY A 310 -17.67 12.54 24.42
N LEU A 311 -17.75 13.73 23.82
CA LEU A 311 -18.21 14.97 24.49
C LEU A 311 -19.67 14.84 24.97
N LEU A 312 -20.56 14.28 24.16
CA LEU A 312 -21.94 13.98 24.54
C LEU A 312 -22.00 12.98 25.69
N ALA A 313 -21.21 11.92 25.69
CA ALA A 313 -21.14 10.93 26.77
C ALA A 313 -20.65 11.55 28.09
N LEU A 314 -19.69 12.47 28.04
CA LEU A 314 -19.20 13.21 29.20
C LEU A 314 -20.26 14.17 29.76
N SER A 315 -21.04 14.83 28.90
CA SER A 315 -22.11 15.73 29.30
C SER A 315 -23.27 15.03 30.03
N THR A 316 -23.50 13.74 29.71
CA THR A 316 -24.56 12.90 30.30
C THR A 316 -24.13 12.08 31.51
N SER A 317 -22.96 12.35 32.10
CA SER A 317 -22.38 11.65 33.28
C SER A 317 -22.22 10.14 33.13
N ARG A 318 -22.36 9.58 31.94
CA ARG A 318 -22.22 8.13 31.64
C ARG A 318 -20.77 7.75 31.39
N ARG A 319 -19.95 7.69 32.44
CA ARG A 319 -18.51 7.34 32.38
C ARG A 319 -18.19 5.91 31.90
N ARG A 320 -19.18 5.09 31.47
CA ARG A 320 -19.01 3.67 31.10
C ARG A 320 -19.24 3.37 29.61
N ALA A 321 -19.31 4.39 28.76
CA ALA A 321 -19.83 4.26 27.40
C ALA A 321 -18.76 4.02 26.31
N GLY A 322 -17.48 3.72 26.62
CA GLY A 322 -16.41 3.68 25.61
C GLY A 322 -16.71 2.76 24.42
N VAL A 323 -17.00 1.46 24.67
CA VAL A 323 -17.29 0.50 23.59
C VAL A 323 -18.65 0.78 22.91
N PRO A 324 -19.76 1.03 23.63
CA PRO A 324 -21.01 1.43 22.98
C PRO A 324 -20.92 2.72 22.17
N VAL A 325 -20.13 3.69 22.60
CA VAL A 325 -19.88 4.96 21.87
C VAL A 325 -19.13 4.68 20.56
N LEU A 326 -18.08 3.85 20.61
CA LEU A 326 -17.36 3.42 19.42
C LEU A 326 -18.29 2.68 18.45
N ALA A 327 -19.09 1.74 18.95
CA ALA A 327 -20.05 0.99 18.17
C ALA A 327 -21.07 1.92 17.47
N GLY A 328 -21.61 2.90 18.21
CA GLY A 328 -22.52 3.89 17.65
C GLY A 328 -21.88 4.78 16.59
N ALA A 329 -20.63 5.21 16.81
CA ALA A 329 -19.87 5.99 15.85
C ALA A 329 -19.58 5.19 14.56
N VAL A 330 -19.19 3.93 14.69
CA VAL A 330 -18.96 3.03 13.53
C VAL A 330 -20.23 2.86 12.71
N VAL A 331 -21.37 2.54 13.37
CA VAL A 331 -22.65 2.39 12.67
C VAL A 331 -23.07 3.70 12.00
N GLY A 332 -22.98 4.83 12.70
CA GLY A 332 -23.33 6.13 12.15
C GLY A 332 -22.51 6.50 10.90
N LEU A 333 -21.20 6.23 10.93
CA LEU A 333 -20.31 6.48 9.80
C LEU A 333 -20.58 5.52 8.63
N LEU A 334 -20.87 4.26 8.89
CA LEU A 334 -21.24 3.29 7.85
C LEU A 334 -22.61 3.56 7.22
N VAL A 335 -23.54 4.18 7.94
CA VAL A 335 -24.81 4.68 7.38
C VAL A 335 -24.55 5.92 6.50
N TRP A 336 -23.64 6.79 6.93
CA TRP A 336 -23.26 7.98 6.17
C TRP A 336 -22.52 7.63 4.89
N ASP A 337 -21.52 6.74 4.97
CA ASP A 337 -20.75 6.27 3.83
C ASP A 337 -20.43 4.76 3.96
N PRO A 338 -21.21 3.88 3.29
CA PRO A 338 -21.03 2.44 3.34
C PRO A 338 -19.67 1.95 2.78
N TRP A 339 -19.01 2.72 1.89
CA TRP A 339 -17.69 2.35 1.35
C TRP A 339 -16.58 2.39 2.40
N LEU A 340 -16.79 3.11 3.51
CA LEU A 340 -15.91 3.03 4.66
C LEU A 340 -15.76 1.61 5.21
N ALA A 341 -16.75 0.73 4.98
CA ALA A 341 -16.68 -0.68 5.40
C ALA A 341 -15.47 -1.42 4.80
N ARG A 342 -14.97 -0.99 3.63
CA ARG A 342 -13.83 -1.55 2.93
C ARG A 342 -12.56 -0.72 3.07
N SER A 343 -12.63 0.44 3.70
CA SER A 343 -11.47 1.30 3.92
C SER A 343 -10.55 0.72 4.99
N TYR A 344 -9.33 0.38 4.62
CA TYR A 344 -8.29 -0.06 5.57
C TYR A 344 -8.06 0.98 6.68
N GLY A 345 -7.99 2.26 6.34
CA GLY A 345 -7.83 3.34 7.32
C GLY A 345 -8.98 3.39 8.34
N PHE A 346 -10.23 3.13 7.90
CA PHE A 346 -11.38 3.02 8.79
C PHE A 346 -11.31 1.79 9.69
N ALA A 347 -10.94 0.64 9.13
CA ALA A 347 -10.78 -0.61 9.86
C ALA A 347 -9.68 -0.48 10.93
N LEU A 348 -8.48 -0.04 10.54
CA LEU A 348 -7.33 0.12 11.44
C LEU A 348 -7.66 1.02 12.63
N SER A 349 -8.24 2.18 12.40
CA SER A 349 -8.54 3.09 13.51
C SER A 349 -9.68 2.60 14.41
N SER A 350 -10.72 1.95 13.86
CA SER A 350 -11.82 1.39 14.65
C SER A 350 -11.32 0.25 15.53
N VAL A 351 -10.53 -0.66 14.95
CA VAL A 351 -9.95 -1.82 15.65
C VAL A 351 -8.88 -1.38 16.65
N ALA A 352 -8.02 -0.42 16.30
CA ALA A 352 -7.05 0.16 17.23
C ALA A 352 -7.74 0.79 18.45
N THR A 353 -8.79 1.60 18.24
CA THR A 353 -9.56 2.21 19.34
C THR A 353 -10.20 1.13 20.22
N LEU A 354 -10.75 0.08 19.62
CA LEU A 354 -11.29 -1.05 20.37
C LEU A 354 -10.20 -1.75 21.21
N GLY A 355 -9.04 -2.02 20.60
CA GLY A 355 -7.89 -2.62 21.28
C GLY A 355 -7.44 -1.77 22.48
N LEU A 356 -7.34 -0.46 22.31
CA LEU A 356 -6.99 0.45 23.39
C LEU A 356 -8.03 0.42 24.54
N LEU A 357 -9.32 0.41 24.22
CA LEU A 357 -10.39 0.37 25.22
C LEU A 357 -10.42 -0.94 26.01
N VAL A 358 -10.11 -2.06 25.34
CA VAL A 358 -10.25 -3.41 25.92
C VAL A 358 -8.95 -3.89 26.57
N LEU A 359 -7.79 -3.68 25.91
CA LEU A 359 -6.53 -4.35 26.27
C LEU A 359 -5.60 -3.50 27.14
N VAL A 360 -5.59 -2.17 27.00
CA VAL A 360 -4.58 -1.32 27.69
C VAL A 360 -4.65 -1.45 29.21
N ARG A 361 -5.84 -1.49 29.81
CA ARG A 361 -5.98 -1.62 31.26
C ARG A 361 -5.48 -2.95 31.78
N PRO A 362 -5.96 -4.12 31.30
CA PRO A 362 -5.48 -5.40 31.80
C PRO A 362 -4.00 -5.64 31.48
N TRP A 363 -3.54 -5.29 30.30
CA TRP A 363 -2.13 -5.45 29.93
C TRP A 363 -1.22 -4.51 30.70
N GLY A 364 -1.62 -3.26 30.85
CA GLY A 364 -0.87 -2.28 31.66
C GLY A 364 -0.70 -2.71 33.11
N ALA A 365 -1.74 -3.32 33.71
CA ALA A 365 -1.65 -3.86 35.06
C ALA A 365 -0.69 -5.08 35.14
N VAL A 366 -0.72 -5.97 34.15
CA VAL A 366 0.20 -7.12 34.08
C VAL A 366 1.64 -6.67 33.91
N ILE A 367 1.90 -5.72 32.99
CA ILE A 367 3.24 -5.17 32.74
C ILE A 367 3.73 -4.44 34.01
N ALA A 368 2.92 -3.57 34.61
CA ALA A 368 3.26 -2.84 35.82
C ALA A 368 3.63 -3.79 36.98
N ALA A 369 2.94 -4.92 37.11
CA ALA A 369 3.23 -5.93 38.13
C ALA A 369 4.53 -6.72 37.85
N GLY A 370 5.04 -6.71 36.63
CA GLY A 370 6.34 -7.28 36.24
C GLY A 370 7.52 -6.33 36.40
N LEU A 371 7.26 -5.02 36.50
CA LEU A 371 8.27 -3.98 36.61
C LEU A 371 8.63 -3.67 38.07
N PRO A 372 9.86 -3.18 38.35
CA PRO A 372 10.18 -2.61 39.67
C PRO A 372 9.19 -1.50 40.03
N ARG A 373 8.85 -1.38 41.32
CA ARG A 373 7.85 -0.40 41.82
C ARG A 373 8.04 1.03 41.27
N ARG A 374 9.30 1.47 41.11
CA ARG A 374 9.65 2.79 40.58
C ARG A 374 9.29 2.96 39.10
N LEU A 375 9.20 1.87 38.34
CA LEU A 375 8.90 1.83 36.90
C LEU A 375 7.47 1.32 36.59
N ALA A 376 6.68 0.99 37.60
CA ALA A 376 5.32 0.44 37.42
C ALA A 376 4.39 1.39 36.62
N TRP A 377 4.64 2.71 36.67
CA TRP A 377 3.91 3.71 35.90
C TRP A 377 4.09 3.57 34.38
N LEU A 378 5.17 2.91 33.92
CA LEU A 378 5.40 2.60 32.49
C LEU A 378 4.45 1.52 31.98
N GLY A 379 3.84 0.71 32.85
CA GLY A 379 2.96 -0.37 32.43
C GLY A 379 1.88 0.03 31.44
N PRO A 380 1.02 1.03 31.75
CA PRO A 380 0.03 1.54 30.81
C PRO A 380 0.63 2.15 29.54
N ILE A 381 1.78 2.81 29.65
CA ILE A 381 2.46 3.46 28.51
C ILE A 381 2.93 2.40 27.50
N ILE A 382 3.55 1.33 27.95
CA ILE A 382 3.99 0.21 27.12
C ILE A 382 2.78 -0.56 26.55
N ALA A 383 1.70 -0.70 27.34
CA ALA A 383 0.52 -1.41 26.89
C ALA A 383 -0.21 -0.75 25.71
N VAL A 384 -0.09 0.57 25.52
CA VAL A 384 -0.73 1.30 24.41
C VAL A 384 -0.20 0.83 23.05
N PRO A 385 1.09 0.96 22.72
CA PRO A 385 1.58 0.52 21.42
C PRO A 385 1.47 -1.01 21.23
N LEU A 386 1.66 -1.81 22.29
CA LEU A 386 1.46 -3.26 22.22
C LEU A 386 0.03 -3.64 21.86
N ALA A 387 -0.97 -3.01 22.51
CA ALA A 387 -2.38 -3.28 22.22
C ALA A 387 -2.75 -2.84 20.79
N ALA A 388 -2.28 -1.68 20.36
CA ALA A 388 -2.52 -1.20 19.00
C ALA A 388 -1.88 -2.14 17.97
N GLN A 389 -0.60 -2.48 18.12
CA GLN A 389 0.10 -3.40 17.22
C GLN A 389 -0.59 -4.77 17.14
N ALA A 390 -0.95 -5.36 18.29
CA ALA A 390 -1.59 -6.67 18.31
C ALA A 390 -2.90 -6.74 17.52
N VAL A 391 -3.72 -5.69 17.60
CA VAL A 391 -5.03 -5.70 16.91
C VAL A 391 -4.95 -5.18 15.47
N CYS A 392 -3.94 -4.36 15.13
CA CYS A 392 -3.77 -3.80 13.79
C CYS A 392 -2.94 -4.71 12.87
N ALA A 393 -1.97 -5.45 13.39
CA ALA A 393 -1.09 -6.29 12.58
C ALA A 393 -1.84 -7.22 11.59
N PRO A 394 -2.93 -7.93 11.96
CA PRO A 394 -3.68 -8.74 11.02
C PRO A 394 -4.30 -7.98 9.84
N LEU A 395 -4.55 -6.67 10.02
CA LEU A 395 -5.11 -5.81 8.97
C LEU A 395 -4.01 -5.17 8.10
N VAL A 396 -2.80 -5.03 8.64
CA VAL A 396 -1.65 -4.45 7.92
C VAL A 396 -0.95 -5.48 7.05
N VAL A 397 -0.89 -6.73 7.51
CA VAL A 397 -0.21 -7.84 6.82
C VAL A 397 -0.63 -8.01 5.35
N PRO A 398 -1.92 -7.93 4.95
CA PRO A 398 -2.28 -8.00 3.53
C PRO A 398 -1.77 -6.84 2.67
N LEU A 399 -1.34 -5.74 3.28
CA LEU A 399 -0.84 -4.54 2.59
C LEU A 399 0.69 -4.53 2.48
N GLU A 400 1.38 -5.03 3.52
CA GLU A 400 2.84 -4.91 3.65
C GLU A 400 3.55 -6.28 3.60
N GLY A 401 2.81 -7.39 3.61
CA GLY A 401 3.38 -8.75 3.63
C GLY A 401 4.20 -9.09 4.88
N SER A 402 4.30 -8.18 5.84
CA SER A 402 5.19 -8.28 6.98
C SER A 402 4.58 -7.77 8.29
N VAL A 403 5.17 -8.17 9.42
CA VAL A 403 4.83 -7.68 10.76
C VAL A 403 5.99 -6.88 11.31
N SER A 404 5.84 -5.57 11.47
CA SER A 404 6.87 -4.72 12.04
C SER A 404 7.07 -5.02 13.53
N VAL A 405 8.26 -5.49 13.89
CA VAL A 405 8.67 -5.75 15.28
C VAL A 405 9.10 -4.46 15.96
N ILE A 406 9.77 -3.59 15.20
CA ILE A 406 10.31 -2.34 15.72
C ILE A 406 9.22 -1.31 16.02
N ALA A 407 8.03 -1.47 15.45
CA ALA A 407 6.92 -0.50 15.59
C ALA A 407 6.56 -0.19 17.04
N VAL A 408 6.58 -1.19 17.93
CA VAL A 408 6.28 -0.98 19.37
C VAL A 408 7.31 -0.08 20.00
N VAL A 409 8.61 -0.31 19.71
CA VAL A 409 9.72 0.47 20.25
C VAL A 409 9.70 1.89 19.68
N ALA A 410 9.56 2.03 18.36
CA ALA A 410 9.48 3.31 17.69
C ALA A 410 8.33 4.18 18.22
N ASN A 411 7.14 3.59 18.37
CA ASN A 411 5.98 4.27 18.94
C ASN A 411 6.20 4.68 20.41
N LEU A 412 6.84 3.84 21.22
CA LEU A 412 7.13 4.17 22.61
C LEU A 412 8.12 5.34 22.72
N LEU A 413 9.13 5.37 21.85
CA LEU A 413 10.15 6.43 21.81
C LEU A 413 9.60 7.73 21.22
N ALA A 414 8.74 7.68 20.22
CA ALA A 414 8.12 8.84 19.58
C ALA A 414 7.03 9.50 20.45
N ALA A 415 6.28 8.70 21.23
CA ALA A 415 5.10 9.15 21.98
C ALA A 415 5.30 10.41 22.83
N PRO A 416 6.42 10.62 23.59
CA PRO A 416 6.63 11.81 24.38
C PRO A 416 6.69 13.11 23.57
N PHE A 417 7.06 13.02 22.28
CA PHE A 417 7.27 14.16 21.40
C PHE A 417 6.01 14.56 20.62
N VAL A 418 5.02 13.67 20.48
CA VAL A 418 3.81 13.91 19.70
C VAL A 418 2.99 15.08 20.26
N ALA A 419 2.69 15.09 21.55
CA ALA A 419 1.88 16.15 22.14
C ALA A 419 2.58 17.52 22.09
N PRO A 420 3.87 17.68 22.46
CA PRO A 420 4.59 18.94 22.29
C PRO A 420 4.62 19.43 20.85
N ALA A 421 4.89 18.54 19.86
CA ALA A 421 4.91 18.89 18.45
C ALA A 421 3.55 19.39 17.98
N THR A 422 2.46 18.68 18.34
CA THR A 422 1.11 19.03 17.94
C THR A 422 0.64 20.35 18.58
N ILE A 423 0.85 20.55 19.88
CA ILE A 423 0.42 21.77 20.60
C ILE A 423 1.17 22.99 20.07
N ALA A 424 2.49 22.91 19.98
CA ALA A 424 3.30 23.98 19.43
C ALA A 424 2.96 24.27 17.97
N GLY A 425 2.76 23.22 17.15
CA GLY A 425 2.41 23.37 15.75
C GLY A 425 1.00 23.99 15.54
N VAL A 426 0.02 23.66 16.37
CA VAL A 426 -1.31 24.33 16.35
C VAL A 426 -1.18 25.81 16.70
N ALA A 427 -0.34 26.15 17.68
CA ALA A 427 -0.05 27.54 18.02
C ALA A 427 0.62 28.27 16.84
N VAL A 428 1.58 27.62 16.16
CA VAL A 428 2.20 28.15 14.92
C VAL A 428 1.16 28.40 13.85
N ALA A 429 0.32 27.40 13.51
CA ALA A 429 -0.71 27.51 12.48
C ALA A 429 -1.70 28.63 12.78
N THR A 430 -2.07 28.81 14.06
CA THR A 430 -2.99 29.88 14.49
C THR A 430 -2.33 31.25 14.40
N LEU A 431 -1.07 31.37 14.86
CA LEU A 431 -0.34 32.63 14.85
C LEU A 431 0.09 33.06 13.44
N ALA A 432 0.36 32.09 12.55
CA ALA A 432 0.81 32.36 11.19
C ALA A 432 -0.16 33.20 10.37
N VAL A 433 -1.47 33.15 10.67
CA VAL A 433 -2.49 33.94 10.00
C VAL A 433 -2.41 35.41 10.42
N ALA A 434 -2.16 35.67 11.71
CA ALA A 434 -2.17 37.05 12.25
C ALA A 434 -0.79 37.70 12.24
N TRP A 435 0.28 36.90 12.46
CA TRP A 435 1.65 37.39 12.59
C TRP A 435 2.69 36.39 12.08
N PRO A 436 2.90 36.30 10.74
CA PRO A 436 3.79 35.32 10.11
C PRO A 436 5.22 35.30 10.69
N ALA A 437 5.83 36.48 10.93
CA ALA A 437 7.19 36.55 11.44
C ALA A 437 7.33 35.94 12.85
N ALA A 438 6.35 36.19 13.74
CA ALA A 438 6.36 35.56 15.06
C ALA A 438 6.08 34.05 15.00
N ALA A 439 5.23 33.64 14.07
CA ALA A 439 4.96 32.21 13.83
C ALA A 439 6.21 31.47 13.33
N ALA A 440 7.02 32.06 12.46
CA ALA A 440 8.28 31.49 11.99
C ALA A 440 9.28 31.27 13.14
N VAL A 441 9.38 32.20 14.09
CA VAL A 441 10.20 32.02 15.31
C VAL A 441 9.60 30.91 16.18
N LEU A 442 8.29 30.91 16.39
CA LEU A 442 7.61 29.91 17.20
C LEU A 442 7.73 28.50 16.58
N ALA A 443 7.84 28.38 15.24
CA ALA A 443 7.96 27.11 14.54
C ALA A 443 9.14 26.26 15.03
N TRP A 444 10.21 26.87 15.51
CA TRP A 444 11.34 26.13 16.11
C TRP A 444 10.94 25.33 17.36
N THR A 445 9.95 25.79 18.12
CA THR A 445 9.45 25.04 19.28
C THR A 445 8.69 23.77 18.88
N ALA A 446 8.04 23.78 17.71
CA ALA A 446 7.40 22.61 17.14
C ALA A 446 8.40 21.72 16.40
N ALA A 447 9.44 22.33 15.79
CA ALA A 447 10.46 21.63 15.02
C ALA A 447 11.29 20.69 15.87
N VAL A 448 11.69 21.07 17.10
CA VAL A 448 12.50 20.22 18.00
C VAL A 448 11.83 18.87 18.25
N PRO A 449 10.59 18.77 18.76
CA PRO A 449 9.96 17.47 18.96
C PRO A 449 9.61 16.75 17.64
N ALA A 450 9.30 17.48 16.56
CA ALA A 450 9.09 16.86 15.26
C ALA A 450 10.37 16.21 14.71
N GLN A 451 11.53 16.88 14.82
CA GLN A 451 12.82 16.32 14.44
C GLN A 451 13.18 15.10 15.30
N ALA A 452 12.82 15.09 16.59
CA ALA A 452 13.01 13.91 17.43
C ALA A 452 12.18 12.72 16.93
N ILE A 453 10.92 12.93 16.51
CA ILE A 453 10.08 11.89 15.91
C ILE A 453 10.72 11.38 14.61
N ALA A 454 11.15 12.25 13.70
CA ALA A 454 11.85 11.88 12.47
C ALA A 454 13.14 11.09 12.76
N GLY A 455 13.94 11.53 13.72
CA GLY A 455 15.16 10.82 14.16
C GLY A 455 14.88 9.43 14.74
N VAL A 456 13.77 9.25 15.45
CA VAL A 456 13.30 7.92 15.91
C VAL A 456 12.93 7.06 14.73
N ALA A 457 12.15 7.58 13.76
CA ALA A 457 11.74 6.83 12.58
C ALA A 457 12.96 6.32 11.79
N ARG A 458 13.89 7.21 11.44
CA ARG A 458 15.10 6.85 10.68
C ARG A 458 15.97 5.82 11.41
N ARG A 459 16.32 6.05 12.69
CA ARG A 459 17.16 5.10 13.44
C ARG A 459 16.50 3.76 13.70
N CYS A 460 15.19 3.73 13.88
CA CYS A 460 14.47 2.46 14.01
C CYS A 460 14.34 1.74 12.67
N ALA A 461 14.27 2.45 11.54
CA ALA A 461 14.27 1.85 10.22
C ALA A 461 15.62 1.19 9.85
N GLU A 462 16.74 1.70 10.40
CA GLU A 462 18.08 1.11 10.22
C GLU A 462 18.34 -0.11 11.13
N ALA A 463 17.38 -0.53 11.95
CA ALA A 463 17.58 -1.65 12.88
C ALA A 463 17.74 -2.99 12.10
N PRO A 464 18.57 -3.93 12.58
CA PRO A 464 18.86 -5.18 11.87
C PRO A 464 17.64 -6.10 11.69
N ILE A 465 16.59 -5.92 12.50
CA ILE A 465 15.31 -6.62 12.38
C ILE A 465 14.19 -5.59 12.52
N VAL A 466 13.74 -5.06 11.40
CA VAL A 466 12.63 -4.07 11.36
C VAL A 466 11.29 -4.80 11.35
N ALA A 467 11.16 -5.80 10.49
CA ALA A 467 9.93 -6.54 10.29
C ALA A 467 10.20 -8.04 10.09
N ILE A 468 9.20 -8.85 10.37
CA ILE A 468 9.21 -10.30 10.11
C ILE A 468 8.34 -10.54 8.88
N PRO A 469 8.85 -11.12 7.78
CA PRO A 469 8.04 -11.52 6.64
C PRO A 469 6.95 -12.50 7.10
N TRP A 470 5.68 -12.22 6.75
CA TRP A 470 4.56 -13.06 7.16
C TRP A 470 3.77 -13.60 5.97
N GLY A 471 3.76 -12.85 4.86
CA GLY A 471 2.99 -13.09 3.65
C GLY A 471 1.76 -12.18 3.56
N ASP A 472 1.33 -11.90 2.35
CA ASP A 472 0.33 -10.89 1.99
C ASP A 472 -1.09 -11.44 1.74
N SER A 473 -1.26 -12.77 1.66
CA SER A 473 -2.56 -13.36 1.37
C SER A 473 -3.57 -13.22 2.52
N ALA A 474 -4.85 -13.23 2.18
CA ALA A 474 -5.94 -13.20 3.16
C ALA A 474 -5.83 -14.32 4.21
N TRP A 475 -5.29 -15.48 3.86
CA TRP A 475 -5.05 -16.58 4.79
C TRP A 475 -4.02 -16.21 5.86
N HIS A 476 -2.93 -15.53 5.50
CA HIS A 476 -1.92 -15.05 6.45
C HIS A 476 -2.51 -14.06 7.45
N ALA A 477 -3.39 -13.17 6.99
CA ALA A 477 -4.12 -12.26 7.88
C ALA A 477 -5.03 -13.01 8.86
N VAL A 478 -5.77 -14.02 8.39
CA VAL A 478 -6.65 -14.85 9.25
C VAL A 478 -5.83 -15.65 10.26
N ALA A 479 -4.71 -16.23 9.83
CA ALA A 479 -3.80 -16.97 10.71
C ALA A 479 -3.22 -16.05 11.81
N LEU A 480 -2.76 -14.85 11.45
CA LEU A 480 -2.25 -13.88 12.42
C LEU A 480 -3.36 -13.40 13.37
N ALA A 481 -4.57 -13.15 12.87
CA ALA A 481 -5.72 -12.79 13.72
C ALA A 481 -6.05 -13.90 14.72
N GLY A 482 -6.02 -15.16 14.29
CA GLY A 482 -6.20 -16.33 15.16
C GLY A 482 -5.12 -16.44 16.23
N LEU A 483 -3.85 -16.27 15.86
CA LEU A 483 -2.71 -16.26 16.79
C LEU A 483 -2.82 -15.10 17.80
N THR A 484 -3.17 -13.91 17.31
CA THR A 484 -3.38 -12.74 18.17
C THR A 484 -4.50 -12.97 19.17
N ALA A 485 -5.65 -13.48 18.71
CA ALA A 485 -6.78 -13.81 19.59
C ALA A 485 -6.40 -14.88 20.63
N ALA A 486 -5.72 -15.93 20.21
CA ALA A 486 -5.18 -16.95 21.10
C ALA A 486 -4.20 -16.35 22.12
N GLY A 487 -3.28 -15.48 21.67
CA GLY A 487 -2.33 -14.78 22.54
C GLY A 487 -3.01 -13.89 23.57
N ILE A 488 -4.04 -13.12 23.18
CA ILE A 488 -4.83 -12.27 24.09
C ILE A 488 -5.45 -13.09 25.23
N VAL A 489 -5.89 -14.32 24.94
CA VAL A 489 -6.52 -15.20 25.93
C VAL A 489 -5.48 -15.97 26.75
N THR A 490 -4.46 -16.51 26.09
CA THR A 490 -3.51 -17.46 26.72
C THR A 490 -2.36 -16.79 27.45
N ILE A 491 -1.87 -15.62 26.98
CA ILE A 491 -0.74 -14.94 27.62
C ILE A 491 -1.03 -14.52 29.07
N PRO A 492 -2.16 -13.90 29.43
CA PRO A 492 -2.49 -13.59 30.82
C PRO A 492 -2.62 -14.85 31.69
N TRP A 493 -3.16 -15.91 31.13
CA TRP A 493 -3.30 -17.21 31.82
C TRP A 493 -1.92 -17.87 32.03
N ALA A 494 -1.07 -17.88 31.00
CA ALA A 494 0.29 -18.41 31.04
C ALA A 494 1.17 -17.59 32.00
N TRP A 495 1.02 -16.25 32.02
CA TRP A 495 1.73 -15.36 32.94
C TRP A 495 1.36 -15.63 34.39
N HIS A 496 0.07 -15.87 34.68
CA HIS A 496 -0.39 -16.24 36.01
C HIS A 496 0.18 -17.60 36.44
N ARG A 497 0.19 -18.57 35.52
CA ARG A 497 0.77 -19.88 35.75
C ARG A 497 2.29 -19.94 35.67
N GLY A 498 2.92 -19.12 34.85
CA GLY A 498 4.38 -19.02 34.70
C GLY A 498 5.08 -18.52 35.98
N ARG A 499 4.39 -17.71 36.79
CA ARG A 499 4.87 -17.34 38.15
C ARG A 499 4.92 -18.53 39.09
N THR A 500 4.09 -19.55 38.88
CA THR A 500 4.04 -20.77 39.65
C THR A 500 4.72 -21.96 38.97
N ARG A 501 4.88 -21.92 37.65
CA ARG A 501 5.47 -22.98 36.82
C ARG A 501 6.24 -22.37 35.60
N PRO A 502 7.48 -21.92 35.78
CA PRO A 502 8.24 -21.23 34.72
C PRO A 502 8.46 -22.08 33.46
N ALA A 503 8.49 -23.43 33.60
CA ALA A 503 8.60 -24.34 32.45
C ALA A 503 7.39 -24.29 31.51
N VAL A 504 6.18 -24.01 32.01
CA VAL A 504 4.98 -23.86 31.16
C VAL A 504 5.02 -22.56 30.38
N ALA A 505 5.51 -21.47 30.99
CA ALA A 505 5.69 -20.20 30.28
C ALA A 505 6.75 -20.32 29.17
N ALA A 506 7.87 -20.98 29.45
CA ALA A 506 8.91 -21.27 28.48
C ALA A 506 8.41 -22.13 27.32
N ALA A 507 7.62 -23.19 27.61
CA ALA A 507 7.02 -24.04 26.58
C ALA A 507 6.04 -23.27 25.68
N VAL A 508 5.20 -22.39 26.24
CA VAL A 508 4.27 -21.57 25.46
C VAL A 508 5.04 -20.58 24.54
N VAL A 509 6.11 -19.95 25.06
CA VAL A 509 6.97 -19.07 24.27
C VAL A 509 7.68 -19.83 23.15
N LEU A 510 8.21 -21.04 23.45
CA LEU A 510 8.88 -21.87 22.44
C LEU A 510 7.91 -22.39 21.37
N VAL A 511 6.70 -22.78 21.74
CA VAL A 511 5.65 -23.18 20.79
C VAL A 511 5.22 -22.00 19.93
N ALA A 512 5.00 -20.82 20.55
CA ALA A 512 4.68 -19.60 19.80
C ALA A 512 5.82 -19.19 18.87
N ALA A 513 7.08 -19.25 19.31
CA ALA A 513 8.25 -19.00 18.48
C ALA A 513 8.41 -20.05 17.37
N GLY A 514 8.13 -21.33 17.64
CA GLY A 514 8.18 -22.40 16.63
C GLY A 514 7.08 -22.30 15.58
N ILE A 515 5.88 -21.83 15.95
CA ILE A 515 4.77 -21.58 15.02
C ILE A 515 5.03 -20.29 14.23
N SER A 516 5.71 -19.30 14.84
CA SER A 516 6.07 -18.02 14.22
C SER A 516 7.38 -18.09 13.43
N ALA A 517 8.13 -19.18 13.54
CA ALA A 517 9.33 -19.36 12.73
C ALA A 517 8.90 -19.44 11.26
N PRO A 518 9.36 -18.52 10.39
CA PRO A 518 9.05 -18.60 8.99
C PRO A 518 9.56 -19.95 8.48
N THR A 519 8.67 -20.79 8.01
CA THR A 519 8.99 -22.10 7.41
C THR A 519 9.89 -21.96 6.17
N ARG A 520 10.18 -20.72 5.75
CA ARG A 520 11.02 -20.29 4.63
C ARG A 520 12.35 -19.64 5.02
N ALA A 521 12.85 -19.81 6.23
CA ALA A 521 14.23 -19.47 6.57
C ALA A 521 15.21 -20.51 5.99
N ILE A 522 15.03 -20.90 4.74
CA ILE A 522 16.10 -21.48 3.92
C ILE A 522 17.09 -20.34 3.71
N ALA A 523 18.36 -20.58 4.03
CA ALA A 523 19.42 -19.60 3.85
C ALA A 523 19.35 -19.05 2.41
N TRP A 524 19.11 -17.74 2.27
CA TRP A 524 19.11 -17.08 0.97
C TRP A 524 20.44 -16.37 0.78
N PRO A 525 21.08 -16.47 -0.37
CA PRO A 525 20.70 -17.32 -1.51
C PRO A 525 20.86 -18.82 -1.19
N PRO A 526 20.05 -19.70 -1.83
CA PRO A 526 20.16 -21.12 -1.62
C PRO A 526 21.55 -21.63 -2.10
N PRO A 527 22.17 -22.57 -1.38
CA PRO A 527 23.47 -23.09 -1.78
C PRO A 527 23.46 -23.69 -3.19
N GLY A 528 24.41 -23.29 -4.02
CA GLY A 528 24.53 -23.80 -5.39
C GLY A 528 23.58 -23.10 -6.38
N TRP A 529 23.10 -21.90 -6.07
CA TRP A 529 22.33 -21.12 -7.02
C TRP A 529 23.14 -20.74 -8.27
N LEU A 530 22.49 -20.77 -9.42
CA LEU A 530 23.09 -20.51 -10.72
C LEU A 530 22.55 -19.23 -11.36
N LEU A 531 21.24 -19.07 -11.34
CA LEU A 531 20.51 -17.90 -11.84
C LEU A 531 19.38 -17.55 -10.89
N VAL A 532 19.17 -16.27 -10.66
CA VAL A 532 18.02 -15.75 -9.92
C VAL A 532 17.25 -14.79 -10.82
N ALA A 533 15.95 -15.03 -11.01
CA ALA A 533 15.03 -14.02 -11.51
C ALA A 533 14.53 -13.23 -10.30
N CYS A 534 14.98 -11.98 -10.19
CA CYS A 534 14.59 -11.06 -9.12
C CYS A 534 13.16 -10.59 -9.32
N ASP A 535 12.40 -10.46 -8.24
CA ASP A 535 11.14 -9.74 -8.26
C ASP A 535 11.43 -8.23 -8.29
N VAL A 536 11.55 -7.69 -9.49
CA VAL A 536 11.78 -6.27 -9.78
C VAL A 536 10.48 -5.54 -10.17
N GLY A 537 9.31 -6.15 -9.88
CA GLY A 537 8.03 -5.68 -10.38
C GLY A 537 7.79 -6.08 -11.84
N GLN A 538 7.08 -5.22 -12.61
CA GLN A 538 6.85 -5.50 -14.03
C GLN A 538 8.11 -5.18 -14.82
N GLY A 539 8.87 -6.20 -15.20
CA GLY A 539 10.14 -6.08 -15.92
C GLY A 539 11.05 -7.29 -15.72
N ASP A 540 12.25 -7.24 -16.27
CA ASP A 540 13.26 -8.26 -16.12
C ASP A 540 14.44 -7.78 -15.28
N GLY A 541 14.83 -8.61 -14.31
CA GLY A 541 16.07 -8.49 -13.54
C GLY A 541 16.63 -9.87 -13.24
N LEU A 542 17.62 -10.32 -14.03
CA LEU A 542 18.17 -11.66 -13.90
C LEU A 542 19.62 -11.57 -13.43
N VAL A 543 19.95 -12.31 -12.38
CA VAL A 543 21.31 -12.34 -11.80
C VAL A 543 21.89 -13.74 -11.97
N VAL A 544 23.00 -13.84 -12.68
CA VAL A 544 23.71 -15.10 -12.98
C VAL A 544 24.99 -15.15 -12.17
N ASN A 545 25.21 -16.25 -11.46
CA ASN A 545 26.39 -16.44 -10.64
C ASN A 545 27.65 -16.65 -11.51
N SER A 546 28.53 -15.66 -11.55
CA SER A 546 29.81 -15.75 -12.26
C SER A 546 30.99 -16.20 -11.37
N GLY A 547 30.77 -16.24 -10.04
CA GLY A 547 31.77 -16.61 -9.03
C GLY A 547 31.39 -16.09 -7.65
N PRO A 548 32.15 -16.39 -6.61
CA PRO A 548 31.87 -15.92 -5.25
C PRO A 548 31.78 -14.40 -5.15
N GLY A 549 30.62 -13.88 -4.75
CA GLY A 549 30.35 -12.44 -4.64
C GLY A 549 30.30 -11.69 -5.99
N ARG A 550 30.25 -12.40 -7.11
CA ARG A 550 30.30 -11.84 -8.47
C ARG A 550 29.12 -12.33 -9.32
N ALA A 551 28.64 -11.48 -10.21
CA ALA A 551 27.50 -11.82 -11.07
C ALA A 551 27.60 -11.21 -12.46
N VAL A 552 26.88 -11.84 -13.40
CA VAL A 552 26.40 -11.21 -14.63
C VAL A 552 24.94 -10.82 -14.39
N VAL A 553 24.58 -9.58 -14.66
CA VAL A 553 23.20 -9.10 -14.55
C VAL A 553 22.63 -8.96 -15.95
N VAL A 554 21.45 -9.53 -16.21
CA VAL A 554 20.74 -9.40 -17.48
C VAL A 554 19.43 -8.67 -17.24
N ASP A 555 19.34 -7.45 -17.74
CA ASP A 555 18.32 -6.44 -17.44
C ASP A 555 18.25 -6.06 -15.97
N THR A 556 17.69 -4.91 -15.66
CA THR A 556 17.77 -4.30 -14.33
C THR A 556 16.40 -3.95 -13.75
N GLY A 557 15.33 -4.24 -14.49
CA GLY A 557 13.98 -3.88 -14.08
C GLY A 557 13.69 -2.37 -14.17
N PRO A 558 12.48 -1.96 -13.76
CA PRO A 558 12.05 -0.57 -13.80
C PRO A 558 12.51 0.26 -12.57
N ASP A 559 12.93 -0.40 -11.49
CA ASP A 559 13.14 0.24 -10.19
C ASP A 559 14.56 -0.05 -9.66
N PRO A 560 15.39 1.01 -9.46
CA PRO A 560 16.74 0.88 -8.93
C PRO A 560 16.83 0.20 -7.55
N GLU A 561 15.84 0.45 -6.68
CA GLU A 561 15.85 -0.09 -5.32
C GLU A 561 15.60 -1.59 -5.30
N LEU A 562 14.67 -2.09 -6.15
CA LEU A 562 14.32 -3.51 -6.18
C LEU A 562 15.47 -4.38 -6.67
N ILE A 563 16.19 -3.95 -7.71
CA ILE A 563 17.36 -4.70 -8.21
C ILE A 563 18.54 -4.61 -7.24
N ASP A 564 18.76 -3.44 -6.61
CA ASP A 564 19.81 -3.27 -5.61
C ASP A 564 19.57 -4.17 -4.40
N GLU A 565 18.34 -4.21 -3.87
CA GLU A 565 17.96 -5.13 -2.81
C GLU A 565 18.17 -6.59 -3.18
N CYS A 566 17.81 -7.00 -4.40
CA CYS A 566 18.03 -8.37 -4.86
C CYS A 566 19.53 -8.70 -4.88
N LEU A 567 20.37 -7.84 -5.45
CA LEU A 567 21.81 -8.00 -5.47
C LEU A 567 22.40 -8.05 -4.05
N GLY A 568 21.91 -7.19 -3.14
CA GLY A 568 22.29 -7.21 -1.72
C GLY A 568 21.92 -8.51 -1.02
N ARG A 569 20.71 -9.02 -1.25
CA ARG A 569 20.25 -10.32 -0.73
C ARG A 569 21.10 -11.50 -1.24
N LEU A 570 21.55 -11.42 -2.50
CA LEU A 570 22.45 -12.40 -3.12
C LEU A 570 23.91 -12.23 -2.70
N ARG A 571 24.22 -11.18 -1.93
CA ARG A 571 25.58 -10.81 -1.47
C ARG A 571 26.54 -10.60 -2.64
N ILE A 572 26.07 -9.91 -3.70
CA ILE A 572 26.90 -9.56 -4.85
C ILE A 572 27.70 -8.30 -4.49
N GLU A 573 29.02 -8.43 -4.53
CA GLU A 573 29.98 -7.37 -4.23
C GLU A 573 30.49 -6.68 -5.51
N ALA A 574 30.45 -7.36 -6.65
CA ALA A 574 30.87 -6.83 -7.94
C ALA A 574 30.06 -7.45 -9.09
N VAL A 575 29.82 -6.67 -10.15
CA VAL A 575 29.16 -7.11 -11.38
C VAL A 575 30.18 -7.16 -12.51
N ASP A 576 30.37 -8.34 -13.07
CA ASP A 576 31.33 -8.57 -14.15
C ASP A 576 30.83 -8.03 -15.49
N LEU A 577 29.53 -8.15 -15.73
CA LEU A 577 28.88 -7.70 -16.95
C LEU A 577 27.42 -7.38 -16.67
N VAL A 578 26.94 -6.25 -17.17
CA VAL A 578 25.52 -5.96 -17.33
C VAL A 578 25.16 -6.16 -18.79
N VAL A 579 24.16 -6.98 -19.07
CA VAL A 579 23.57 -7.14 -20.40
C VAL A 579 22.22 -6.46 -20.40
N LEU A 580 22.00 -5.49 -21.27
CA LEU A 580 20.71 -4.85 -21.51
C LEU A 580 20.12 -5.44 -22.79
N THR A 581 19.04 -6.22 -22.66
CA THR A 581 18.45 -6.91 -23.81
C THR A 581 17.89 -5.92 -24.82
N HIS A 582 17.21 -4.88 -24.35
CA HIS A 582 16.74 -3.74 -25.13
C HIS A 582 16.53 -2.53 -24.18
N PHE A 583 16.05 -1.39 -24.71
CA PHE A 583 16.06 -0.14 -23.94
C PHE A 583 14.67 0.31 -23.44
N HIS A 584 13.70 -0.57 -23.27
CA HIS A 584 12.47 -0.21 -22.55
C HIS A 584 12.73 0.01 -21.05
N ALA A 585 11.97 0.91 -20.44
CA ALA A 585 12.08 1.31 -19.04
C ALA A 585 12.07 0.14 -18.06
N ASP A 586 11.24 -0.85 -18.31
CA ASP A 586 11.10 -2.07 -17.52
C ASP A 586 12.29 -3.05 -17.60
N HIS A 587 13.35 -2.68 -18.36
CA HIS A 587 14.61 -3.41 -18.46
C HIS A 587 15.84 -2.58 -18.09
N VAL A 588 15.76 -1.22 -18.16
CA VAL A 588 16.97 -0.38 -18.01
C VAL A 588 16.88 0.66 -16.91
N ASP A 589 15.68 1.04 -16.42
CA ASP A 589 15.55 2.13 -15.44
C ASP A 589 16.13 1.76 -14.07
N GLY A 590 16.25 0.47 -13.77
CA GLY A 590 16.92 -0.05 -12.57
C GLY A 590 18.46 0.02 -12.60
N LEU A 591 19.08 0.42 -13.71
CA LEU A 591 20.55 0.38 -13.88
C LEU A 591 21.31 1.21 -12.84
N ASP A 592 20.74 2.30 -12.37
CA ASP A 592 21.34 3.13 -11.33
C ASP A 592 21.55 2.35 -10.02
N GLY A 593 20.59 1.48 -9.64
CA GLY A 593 20.71 0.60 -8.47
C GLY A 593 21.82 -0.45 -8.60
N VAL A 594 22.15 -0.89 -9.82
CA VAL A 594 23.29 -1.80 -10.05
C VAL A 594 24.62 -1.05 -9.91
N LEU A 595 24.67 0.22 -10.34
CA LEU A 595 25.89 1.02 -10.40
C LEU A 595 26.21 1.78 -9.11
N ALA A 596 25.23 1.97 -8.20
CA ALA A 596 25.36 2.82 -7.02
C ALA A 596 26.39 2.29 -6.00
N ASP A 597 26.32 1.01 -5.64
CA ASP A 597 27.05 0.47 -4.48
C ASP A 597 28.07 -0.62 -4.84
N ARG A 598 28.28 -0.91 -6.13
CA ARG A 598 29.21 -1.98 -6.56
C ARG A 598 29.93 -1.67 -7.85
N PRO A 599 31.18 -2.12 -8.00
CA PRO A 599 31.91 -1.96 -9.24
C PRO A 599 31.30 -2.80 -10.35
N VAL A 600 31.02 -2.17 -11.50
CA VAL A 600 30.57 -2.79 -12.74
C VAL A 600 31.69 -2.73 -13.76
N ALA A 601 32.13 -3.87 -14.29
CA ALA A 601 33.27 -3.91 -15.21
C ALA A 601 32.90 -3.44 -16.62
N GLU A 602 31.74 -3.85 -17.13
CA GLU A 602 31.28 -3.50 -18.48
C GLU A 602 29.74 -3.57 -18.58
N ILE A 603 29.16 -2.74 -19.42
CA ILE A 603 27.76 -2.79 -19.85
C ILE A 603 27.75 -3.14 -21.33
N ARG A 604 26.94 -4.12 -21.75
CA ARG A 604 26.70 -4.42 -23.16
C ARG A 604 25.21 -4.48 -23.44
N GLY A 605 24.77 -3.83 -24.50
CA GLY A 605 23.34 -3.78 -24.84
C GLY A 605 23.06 -4.11 -26.29
N SER A 606 21.78 -4.12 -26.63
CA SER A 606 21.32 -4.23 -28.02
C SER A 606 21.93 -3.14 -28.90
N PRO A 607 22.28 -3.44 -30.16
CA PRO A 607 22.62 -2.41 -31.14
C PRO A 607 21.42 -1.57 -31.59
N VAL A 608 20.19 -2.03 -31.32
CA VAL A 608 18.93 -1.33 -31.64
C VAL A 608 18.63 -0.35 -30.52
N ARG A 609 18.90 0.95 -30.72
CA ARG A 609 18.77 2.02 -29.73
C ARG A 609 17.36 2.63 -29.75
N ASP A 610 16.37 1.80 -29.50
CA ASP A 610 14.96 2.19 -29.43
C ASP A 610 14.38 1.77 -28.07
N PRO A 611 13.71 2.66 -27.31
CA PRO A 611 13.57 4.11 -27.56
C PRO A 611 14.87 4.89 -27.37
N PRO A 612 15.11 5.96 -28.18
CA PRO A 612 16.38 6.67 -28.14
C PRO A 612 16.64 7.40 -26.82
N GLY A 613 15.59 7.86 -26.13
CA GLY A 613 15.71 8.59 -24.85
C GLY A 613 16.32 7.75 -23.73
N GLU A 614 15.87 6.52 -23.58
CA GLU A 614 16.35 5.55 -22.61
C GLU A 614 17.74 5.05 -22.96
N ALA A 615 18.00 4.79 -24.25
CA ALA A 615 19.33 4.42 -24.72
C ALA A 615 20.38 5.53 -24.44
N GLU A 616 20.01 6.80 -24.62
CA GLU A 616 20.84 7.94 -24.24
C GLU A 616 21.01 8.08 -22.72
N ALA A 617 19.97 7.79 -21.92
CA ALA A 617 20.04 7.81 -20.47
C ALA A 617 21.05 6.79 -19.96
N VAL A 618 21.00 5.56 -20.46
CA VAL A 618 21.97 4.49 -20.17
C VAL A 618 23.40 4.94 -20.55
N ALA A 619 23.58 5.55 -21.73
CA ALA A 619 24.90 6.02 -22.16
C ALA A 619 25.44 7.15 -21.27
N ARG A 620 24.57 8.08 -20.82
CA ARG A 620 24.96 9.14 -19.87
C ARG A 620 25.35 8.56 -18.51
N LEU A 621 24.60 7.60 -18.00
CA LEU A 621 24.87 6.95 -16.72
C LEU A 621 26.20 6.18 -16.76
N ALA A 622 26.45 5.41 -17.82
CA ALA A 622 27.72 4.72 -18.03
C ALA A 622 28.90 5.70 -18.11
N ALA A 623 28.72 6.85 -18.77
CA ALA A 623 29.76 7.91 -18.84
C ALA A 623 30.04 8.52 -17.46
N THR A 624 28.99 8.77 -16.65
CA THR A 624 29.12 9.34 -15.30
C THR A 624 29.89 8.40 -14.38
N THR A 625 29.60 7.11 -14.44
CA THR A 625 30.26 6.07 -13.64
C THR A 625 31.58 5.57 -14.23
N ARG A 626 31.96 6.06 -15.41
CA ARG A 626 33.13 5.63 -16.19
C ARG A 626 33.12 4.14 -16.53
N THR A 627 31.95 3.55 -16.65
CA THR A 627 31.76 2.14 -17.02
C THR A 627 31.81 2.01 -18.54
N ARG A 628 32.51 0.99 -19.04
CA ARG A 628 32.59 0.74 -20.49
C ARG A 628 31.21 0.29 -21.00
N ILE A 629 30.82 0.78 -22.17
CA ILE A 629 29.59 0.35 -22.84
C ILE A 629 29.92 -0.22 -24.22
N GLY A 630 29.32 -1.35 -24.57
CA GLY A 630 29.48 -2.04 -25.84
C GLY A 630 28.16 -2.56 -26.39
N GLU A 631 28.21 -3.16 -27.58
CA GLU A 631 27.02 -3.75 -28.22
C GLU A 631 27.15 -5.27 -28.33
N LEU A 632 26.01 -5.97 -28.29
CA LEU A 632 25.90 -7.40 -28.51
C LEU A 632 25.17 -7.69 -29.83
N ARG A 633 25.78 -8.50 -30.68
CA ARG A 633 25.23 -8.90 -31.98
C ARG A 633 25.25 -10.41 -32.12
N ALA A 634 24.34 -10.94 -32.92
CA ALA A 634 24.28 -12.36 -33.24
C ALA A 634 25.64 -12.90 -33.71
N GLY A 635 26.00 -14.08 -33.25
CA GLY A 635 27.27 -14.74 -33.56
C GLY A 635 28.38 -14.50 -32.55
N GLN A 636 28.25 -13.53 -31.63
CA GLN A 636 29.22 -13.31 -30.56
C GLN A 636 29.12 -14.38 -29.48
N ARG A 637 30.25 -14.66 -28.85
CA ARG A 637 30.38 -15.54 -27.67
C ARG A 637 30.98 -14.72 -26.53
N LEU A 638 30.42 -14.87 -25.33
CA LEU A 638 30.88 -14.24 -24.11
C LEU A 638 31.41 -15.29 -23.16
N GLU A 639 32.50 -14.96 -22.47
CA GLU A 639 33.07 -15.76 -21.39
C GLU A 639 33.36 -14.84 -20.22
N VAL A 640 32.60 -15.00 -19.10
CA VAL A 640 32.66 -14.13 -17.94
C VAL A 640 32.63 -14.98 -16.67
N GLY A 641 33.78 -15.09 -15.99
CA GLY A 641 33.91 -15.98 -14.82
C GLY A 641 33.54 -17.42 -15.16
N SER A 642 32.57 -18.00 -14.47
CA SER A 642 32.06 -19.35 -14.74
C SER A 642 30.96 -19.40 -15.81
N VAL A 643 30.59 -18.28 -16.38
CA VAL A 643 29.45 -18.12 -17.30
C VAL A 643 29.97 -18.08 -18.74
N THR A 644 29.37 -18.89 -19.61
CA THR A 644 29.56 -18.77 -21.08
C THR A 644 28.19 -18.46 -21.71
N ALA A 645 28.16 -17.58 -22.71
CA ALA A 645 26.93 -17.25 -23.40
C ALA A 645 27.15 -17.09 -24.92
N ASP A 646 26.23 -17.59 -25.71
CA ASP A 646 26.18 -17.40 -27.16
C ASP A 646 25.04 -16.47 -27.50
N VAL A 647 25.33 -15.38 -28.25
CA VAL A 647 24.36 -14.40 -28.71
C VAL A 647 23.72 -14.91 -30.01
N TRP A 648 22.41 -15.08 -30.00
CA TRP A 648 21.62 -15.54 -31.15
C TRP A 648 20.93 -14.42 -31.91
N TRP A 649 20.62 -13.31 -31.22
CA TRP A 649 19.91 -12.17 -31.77
C TRP A 649 20.37 -10.88 -31.07
N PRO A 650 20.27 -9.66 -31.70
CA PRO A 650 19.81 -9.40 -33.06
C PRO A 650 20.89 -9.61 -34.14
N ALA A 651 20.46 -10.19 -35.27
CA ALA A 651 21.27 -10.26 -36.51
C ALA A 651 20.96 -9.12 -37.45
N ARG A 652 19.79 -8.51 -37.33
CA ARG A 652 19.29 -7.39 -38.11
C ARG A 652 18.15 -6.68 -37.36
N GLU A 653 17.84 -5.47 -37.75
CA GLU A 653 16.66 -4.73 -37.28
C GLU A 653 15.37 -5.25 -37.96
N ILE A 654 14.27 -5.23 -37.23
CA ILE A 654 12.92 -5.59 -37.69
C ILE A 654 11.99 -4.42 -37.44
N ASP A 655 11.42 -3.86 -38.50
CA ASP A 655 10.51 -2.71 -38.45
C ASP A 655 9.03 -3.13 -38.13
N ALA A 656 8.72 -4.44 -38.14
CA ALA A 656 7.40 -4.96 -37.85
C ALA A 656 7.26 -5.27 -36.36
N GLY A 657 6.12 -4.94 -35.75
CA GLY A 657 5.90 -5.05 -34.31
C GLY A 657 6.61 -3.93 -33.54
N SER A 658 7.02 -4.19 -32.29
CA SER A 658 7.87 -3.29 -31.52
C SER A 658 9.32 -3.43 -31.96
N VAL A 659 9.90 -2.34 -32.49
CA VAL A 659 11.32 -2.31 -32.92
C VAL A 659 12.24 -2.63 -31.74
N ALA A 660 11.99 -2.01 -30.60
CA ALA A 660 12.75 -2.25 -29.36
C ALA A 660 12.69 -3.71 -28.93
N ASN A 661 11.48 -4.27 -28.80
CA ASN A 661 11.29 -5.66 -28.35
C ASN A 661 11.92 -6.64 -29.35
N ASN A 662 11.65 -6.46 -30.65
CA ASN A 662 12.25 -7.31 -31.67
C ASN A 662 13.76 -7.09 -31.85
N GLY A 663 14.32 -6.03 -31.25
CA GLY A 663 15.75 -5.78 -31.10
C GLY A 663 16.37 -6.40 -29.84
N SER A 664 15.62 -7.07 -28.98
CA SER A 664 16.13 -7.68 -27.74
C SER A 664 17.28 -8.65 -28.01
N VAL A 665 18.31 -8.62 -27.17
CA VAL A 665 19.40 -9.61 -27.19
C VAL A 665 18.88 -10.95 -26.72
N VAL A 666 19.01 -11.99 -27.53
CA VAL A 666 18.69 -13.38 -27.18
C VAL A 666 19.98 -14.12 -26.91
N LEU A 667 20.06 -14.73 -25.74
CA LEU A 667 21.23 -15.48 -25.26
C LEU A 667 20.89 -16.93 -24.94
N THR A 668 21.75 -17.87 -25.36
CA THR A 668 21.87 -19.14 -24.63
C THR A 668 23.03 -19.02 -23.65
N LEU A 669 22.77 -19.29 -22.38
CA LEU A 669 23.72 -19.09 -21.29
C LEU A 669 23.98 -20.41 -20.59
N HIS A 670 25.25 -20.70 -20.28
CA HIS A 670 25.66 -21.94 -19.61
C HIS A 670 26.42 -21.58 -18.33
N VAL A 671 25.95 -22.12 -17.22
CA VAL A 671 26.58 -21.96 -15.90
C VAL A 671 26.33 -23.23 -15.05
N GLY A 672 27.35 -23.72 -14.38
CA GLY A 672 27.23 -24.88 -13.49
C GLY A 672 26.67 -26.16 -14.17
N GLY A 673 26.88 -26.33 -15.48
CA GLY A 673 26.38 -27.44 -16.28
C GLY A 673 24.90 -27.37 -16.65
N VAL A 674 24.23 -26.22 -16.41
CA VAL A 674 22.84 -25.96 -16.77
C VAL A 674 22.79 -24.92 -17.88
N SER A 675 21.91 -25.12 -18.85
CA SER A 675 21.73 -24.26 -20.01
C SER A 675 20.41 -23.46 -19.92
N PHE A 676 20.51 -22.16 -20.10
CA PHE A 676 19.37 -21.23 -20.02
C PHE A 676 19.13 -20.56 -21.37
N LEU A 677 17.88 -20.39 -21.76
CA LEU A 677 17.49 -19.45 -22.83
C LEU A 677 16.95 -18.18 -22.19
N LEU A 678 17.62 -17.08 -22.42
CA LEU A 678 17.18 -15.73 -22.06
C LEU A 678 16.73 -15.03 -23.32
N ALA A 679 15.42 -14.86 -23.48
CA ALA A 679 14.84 -14.41 -24.74
C ALA A 679 14.54 -12.91 -24.79
N GLY A 680 14.79 -12.15 -23.69
CA GLY A 680 14.34 -10.76 -23.55
C GLY A 680 12.85 -10.63 -23.85
N ASP A 681 12.49 -9.60 -24.62
CA ASP A 681 11.10 -9.30 -24.96
C ASP A 681 10.77 -9.53 -26.45
N ILE A 682 11.52 -10.45 -27.11
CA ILE A 682 11.25 -10.74 -28.52
C ILE A 682 9.79 -11.08 -28.77
N GLU A 683 9.25 -10.47 -29.81
CA GLU A 683 7.91 -10.75 -30.32
C GLU A 683 7.94 -11.83 -31.39
N ARG A 684 6.80 -12.11 -32.00
CA ARG A 684 6.63 -13.16 -32.99
C ARG A 684 7.64 -13.12 -34.13
N GLU A 685 7.97 -11.92 -34.60
CA GLU A 685 8.85 -11.73 -35.78
C GLU A 685 10.30 -12.10 -35.49
N ALA A 686 10.83 -11.65 -34.35
CA ALA A 686 12.18 -12.00 -33.92
C ALA A 686 12.24 -13.46 -33.46
N ALA A 687 11.26 -13.96 -32.73
CA ALA A 687 11.19 -15.37 -32.31
C ALA A 687 11.18 -16.33 -33.51
N ALA A 688 10.44 -15.99 -34.59
CA ALA A 688 10.47 -16.75 -35.83
C ALA A 688 11.83 -16.66 -36.54
N ALA A 689 12.54 -15.53 -36.43
CA ALA A 689 13.89 -15.40 -36.99
C ALA A 689 14.88 -16.26 -36.21
N VAL A 690 14.86 -16.20 -34.88
CA VAL A 690 15.70 -17.05 -33.99
C VAL A 690 15.44 -18.53 -34.26
N SER A 691 14.19 -18.98 -34.37
CA SER A 691 13.84 -20.38 -34.68
C SER A 691 14.48 -20.85 -36.01
N ARG A 692 14.53 -19.99 -37.03
CA ARG A 692 15.21 -20.32 -38.30
C ARG A 692 16.72 -20.43 -38.14
N GLU A 693 17.34 -19.59 -37.32
CA GLU A 693 18.78 -19.69 -37.05
C GLU A 693 19.13 -21.00 -36.28
N VAL A 694 18.28 -21.34 -35.28
CA VAL A 694 18.39 -22.59 -34.55
C VAL A 694 18.33 -23.81 -35.48
N GLN A 695 17.41 -23.81 -36.45
CA GLN A 695 17.29 -24.85 -37.46
C GLN A 695 18.53 -24.96 -38.38
N ARG A 696 19.26 -23.86 -38.60
CA ARG A 696 20.48 -23.82 -39.40
C ARG A 696 21.69 -24.36 -38.65
N ASP A 697 21.75 -24.11 -37.35
CA ASP A 697 22.84 -24.53 -36.47
C ASP A 697 22.35 -25.13 -35.16
N PRO A 698 21.70 -26.30 -35.20
CA PRO A 698 21.18 -26.92 -33.99
C PRO A 698 22.27 -27.41 -33.04
N ALA A 699 23.48 -27.66 -33.54
CA ALA A 699 24.61 -28.11 -32.71
C ALA A 699 25.10 -26.97 -31.79
N ARG A 700 25.13 -25.74 -32.28
CA ARG A 700 25.45 -24.55 -31.49
C ARG A 700 24.37 -24.24 -30.45
N TRP A 701 23.08 -24.44 -30.76
CA TRP A 701 21.98 -24.23 -29.83
C TRP A 701 22.08 -25.15 -28.62
N GLY A 702 22.35 -26.42 -28.87
CA GLY A 702 22.47 -27.44 -27.84
C GLY A 702 21.15 -27.78 -27.13
N ALA A 703 21.27 -28.41 -25.98
CA ALA A 703 20.14 -28.68 -25.11
C ALA A 703 19.89 -27.46 -24.19
N ILE A 704 18.68 -26.97 -24.11
CA ILE A 704 18.26 -25.89 -23.21
C ILE A 704 17.45 -26.52 -22.09
N ASP A 705 17.88 -26.29 -20.83
CA ASP A 705 17.24 -26.86 -19.64
C ASP A 705 16.16 -25.95 -19.08
N VAL A 706 16.39 -24.62 -19.08
CA VAL A 706 15.55 -23.60 -18.45
C VAL A 706 15.24 -22.47 -19.44
N LEU A 707 13.98 -22.13 -19.55
CA LEU A 707 13.49 -21.00 -20.35
C LEU A 707 13.16 -19.80 -19.46
N LYS A 708 13.73 -18.63 -19.70
CA LYS A 708 13.09 -17.35 -19.35
C LYS A 708 12.12 -16.98 -20.45
N VAL A 709 10.83 -16.97 -20.15
CA VAL A 709 9.77 -16.71 -21.13
C VAL A 709 9.86 -15.28 -21.64
N ALA A 710 9.77 -15.12 -22.96
CA ALA A 710 9.86 -13.80 -23.60
C ALA A 710 8.70 -12.88 -23.17
N HIS A 711 9.00 -11.58 -23.06
CA HIS A 711 8.05 -10.49 -22.93
C HIS A 711 7.05 -10.74 -21.79
N HIS A 712 7.56 -11.12 -20.62
CA HIS A 712 6.81 -11.38 -19.38
C HIS A 712 5.62 -12.35 -19.55
N GLY A 713 5.68 -13.21 -20.57
CA GLY A 713 4.59 -14.12 -20.91
C GLY A 713 3.51 -13.51 -21.81
N SER A 714 3.82 -12.49 -22.62
CA SER A 714 2.92 -11.91 -23.61
C SER A 714 2.33 -12.97 -24.57
N GLY A 715 1.13 -12.70 -25.08
CA GLY A 715 0.48 -13.51 -26.13
C GLY A 715 1.11 -13.30 -27.54
N ASN A 716 1.94 -12.28 -27.74
CA ASN A 716 2.60 -11.98 -29.02
C ASN A 716 3.92 -12.75 -29.16
N ARG A 717 3.84 -14.03 -29.45
CA ARG A 717 4.97 -14.96 -29.50
C ARG A 717 4.91 -15.90 -30.70
N ASP A 718 6.01 -16.60 -31.00
CA ASP A 718 6.07 -17.72 -31.94
C ASP A 718 6.31 -19.05 -31.18
N ASP A 719 5.31 -19.90 -31.16
CA ASP A 719 5.36 -21.18 -30.42
C ASP A 719 6.43 -22.14 -30.91
N ARG A 720 6.93 -21.97 -32.13
CA ARG A 720 8.01 -22.82 -32.70
C ARG A 720 9.31 -22.69 -31.91
N LEU A 721 9.56 -21.55 -31.29
CA LEU A 721 10.75 -21.36 -30.46
C LEU A 721 10.71 -22.29 -29.22
N LEU A 722 9.52 -22.52 -28.67
CA LEU A 722 9.33 -23.43 -27.53
C LEU A 722 9.65 -24.89 -27.87
N ASP A 723 9.48 -25.28 -29.16
CA ASP A 723 9.72 -26.64 -29.63
C ASP A 723 11.24 -26.97 -29.70
N HIS A 724 12.10 -25.95 -29.63
CA HIS A 724 13.56 -26.13 -29.59
C HIS A 724 14.13 -26.23 -28.16
N ILE A 725 13.29 -26.26 -27.12
CA ILE A 725 13.72 -26.30 -25.72
C ILE A 725 13.59 -27.74 -25.20
N SER A 726 14.69 -28.28 -24.69
CA SER A 726 14.78 -29.70 -24.24
C SER A 726 14.20 -29.85 -22.82
N GLY A 727 14.46 -28.87 -21.93
CA GLY A 727 14.00 -28.87 -20.57
C GLY A 727 12.51 -28.55 -20.46
N ARG A 728 12.00 -28.63 -19.21
CA ARG A 728 10.58 -28.39 -18.92
C ARG A 728 10.41 -27.40 -17.76
N LEU A 729 11.37 -26.49 -17.60
CA LEU A 729 11.33 -25.45 -16.59
C LEU A 729 11.21 -24.08 -17.26
N ALA A 730 10.21 -23.29 -16.88
CA ALA A 730 10.00 -21.95 -17.41
C ALA A 730 9.89 -20.93 -16.26
N LEU A 731 10.65 -19.83 -16.39
CA LEU A 731 10.61 -18.68 -15.49
C LEU A 731 9.89 -17.54 -16.18
N ILE A 732 8.98 -16.88 -15.50
CA ILE A 732 8.29 -15.66 -15.95
C ILE A 732 8.57 -14.56 -14.94
N SER A 733 9.36 -13.58 -15.34
CA SER A 733 9.52 -12.32 -14.61
C SER A 733 8.32 -11.43 -14.92
N VAL A 734 7.51 -11.11 -13.93
CA VAL A 734 6.27 -10.34 -14.11
C VAL A 734 5.85 -9.74 -12.78
N GLY A 735 5.33 -8.51 -12.78
CA GLY A 735 4.89 -7.80 -11.58
C GLY A 735 3.48 -8.19 -11.13
N ALA A 736 3.27 -8.26 -9.83
CA ALA A 736 1.96 -8.43 -9.23
C ALA A 736 1.05 -7.23 -9.60
N GLY A 737 -0.15 -7.52 -10.12
CA GLY A 737 -1.11 -6.47 -10.48
C GLY A 737 -0.72 -5.63 -11.70
N ASN A 738 0.06 -6.19 -12.63
CA ASN A 738 0.44 -5.49 -13.86
C ASN A 738 -0.75 -5.18 -14.78
N ASP A 739 -0.70 -4.00 -15.40
CA ASP A 739 -1.78 -3.50 -16.29
C ASP A 739 -1.80 -4.14 -17.69
N TYR A 740 -0.83 -5.00 -18.01
CA TYR A 740 -0.67 -5.64 -19.32
C TYR A 740 -1.40 -6.98 -19.44
N ALA A 741 -2.00 -7.45 -18.36
CA ALA A 741 -2.59 -8.80 -18.24
C ALA A 741 -1.57 -9.92 -18.60
N HIS A 742 -0.30 -9.72 -18.25
CA HIS A 742 0.76 -10.73 -18.37
C HIS A 742 0.85 -11.57 -17.07
N PRO A 743 1.18 -12.87 -17.17
CA PRO A 743 1.30 -13.64 -18.40
C PRO A 743 -0.06 -13.92 -19.05
N ALA A 744 -0.12 -13.84 -20.38
CA ALA A 744 -1.34 -14.11 -21.13
C ALA A 744 -1.80 -15.57 -20.93
N PRO A 745 -3.11 -15.83 -20.77
CA PRO A 745 -3.63 -17.20 -20.63
C PRO A 745 -3.22 -18.14 -21.77
N SER A 746 -3.12 -17.60 -22.98
CA SER A 746 -2.64 -18.35 -24.16
C SER A 746 -1.18 -18.82 -24.04
N THR A 747 -0.34 -18.02 -23.36
CA THR A 747 1.07 -18.37 -23.11
C THR A 747 1.17 -19.46 -22.07
N LEU A 748 0.44 -19.34 -20.98
CA LEU A 748 0.39 -20.38 -19.95
C LEU A 748 -0.12 -21.70 -20.51
N ALA A 749 -1.18 -21.68 -21.33
CA ALA A 749 -1.71 -22.86 -21.99
C ALA A 749 -0.70 -23.50 -22.97
N ALA A 750 0.09 -22.69 -23.69
CA ALA A 750 1.10 -23.21 -24.61
C ALA A 750 2.30 -23.87 -23.89
N LEU A 751 2.67 -23.33 -22.73
CA LEU A 751 3.71 -23.92 -21.86
C LEU A 751 3.20 -25.20 -21.19
N ASP A 752 1.99 -25.20 -20.66
CA ASP A 752 1.34 -26.37 -20.05
C ASP A 752 1.19 -27.53 -21.05
N ALA A 753 0.71 -27.23 -22.27
CA ALA A 753 0.58 -28.23 -23.35
C ALA A 753 1.90 -28.90 -23.72
N ARG A 754 3.04 -28.25 -23.43
CA ARG A 754 4.41 -28.81 -23.64
C ARG A 754 5.02 -29.39 -22.37
N GLY A 755 4.28 -29.37 -21.24
CA GLY A 755 4.69 -29.95 -19.96
C GLY A 755 5.74 -29.12 -19.22
N PHE A 756 5.76 -27.79 -19.40
CA PHE A 756 6.63 -26.91 -18.63
C PHE A 756 6.10 -26.71 -17.20
N ALA A 757 6.97 -26.87 -16.22
CA ALA A 757 6.75 -26.35 -14.87
C ALA A 757 7.01 -24.83 -14.90
N VAL A 758 5.98 -24.03 -14.64
CA VAL A 758 6.04 -22.57 -14.73
C VAL A 758 6.17 -21.98 -13.34
N HIS A 759 7.22 -21.18 -13.13
CA HIS A 759 7.45 -20.38 -11.94
C HIS A 759 7.36 -18.89 -12.27
N ARG A 760 6.72 -18.10 -11.38
CA ARG A 760 6.39 -16.70 -11.64
C ARG A 760 6.78 -15.81 -10.49
N THR A 761 7.46 -14.68 -10.77
CA THR A 761 7.88 -13.72 -9.74
C THR A 761 6.71 -13.06 -9.02
N ASP A 762 5.60 -12.77 -9.69
CA ASP A 762 4.39 -12.16 -9.08
C ASP A 762 3.66 -13.05 -8.06
N LEU A 763 3.92 -14.37 -8.08
CA LEU A 763 3.32 -15.33 -7.17
C LEU A 763 4.30 -15.89 -6.12
N GLU A 764 5.58 -15.92 -6.47
CA GLU A 764 6.59 -16.67 -5.73
C GLU A 764 7.75 -15.79 -5.23
N GLY A 765 7.81 -14.51 -5.63
CA GLY A 765 8.91 -13.60 -5.33
C GLY A 765 10.19 -13.93 -6.12
N ASP A 766 11.37 -13.71 -5.53
CA ASP A 766 12.65 -14.06 -6.19
C ASP A 766 12.72 -15.56 -6.47
N LEU A 767 13.09 -15.93 -7.71
CA LEU A 767 13.17 -17.32 -8.18
C LEU A 767 14.62 -17.73 -8.41
N ALA A 768 15.20 -18.56 -7.55
CA ALA A 768 16.56 -19.09 -7.69
C ALA A 768 16.55 -20.46 -8.36
N VAL A 769 17.21 -20.57 -9.49
CA VAL A 769 17.51 -21.88 -10.11
C VAL A 769 18.77 -22.46 -9.45
N VAL A 770 18.64 -23.65 -8.90
CA VAL A 770 19.73 -24.39 -8.26
C VAL A 770 19.95 -25.72 -8.97
N SER A 771 21.21 -26.18 -9.04
CA SER A 771 21.52 -27.51 -9.48
C SER A 771 22.15 -28.29 -8.32
N ARG A 772 21.57 -29.43 -8.00
CA ARG A 772 22.09 -30.30 -6.94
C ARG A 772 22.00 -31.77 -7.39
N ASP A 773 23.10 -32.45 -7.35
CA ASP A 773 23.18 -33.87 -7.74
C ASP A 773 22.67 -34.15 -9.17
N GLY A 774 22.79 -33.16 -10.09
CA GLY A 774 22.31 -33.25 -11.47
C GLY A 774 20.81 -32.95 -11.63
N GLU A 775 20.10 -32.64 -10.55
CA GLU A 775 18.68 -32.22 -10.58
C GLU A 775 18.56 -30.71 -10.52
N ILE A 776 17.79 -30.14 -11.46
CA ILE A 776 17.52 -28.71 -11.53
C ILE A 776 16.21 -28.42 -10.79
N ARG A 777 16.23 -27.46 -9.86
CA ARG A 777 15.06 -27.05 -9.06
C ARG A 777 14.98 -25.54 -9.00
N VAL A 778 13.78 -25.03 -8.79
CA VAL A 778 13.53 -23.62 -8.42
C VAL A 778 13.25 -23.54 -6.93
N VAL A 779 13.92 -22.58 -6.28
CA VAL A 779 13.67 -22.19 -4.89
C VAL A 779 13.18 -20.76 -4.91
N SER A 780 12.02 -20.52 -4.37
CA SER A 780 11.39 -19.20 -4.29
C SER A 780 11.56 -18.56 -2.90
N ARG A 781 11.47 -17.24 -2.87
CA ARG A 781 11.59 -16.49 -1.62
C ARG A 781 10.35 -15.67 -1.33
#